data_508de8c52baca9228c6f1606ac5f2d6d
#
_entry.id   508de8c52baca9228c6f1606ac5f2d6d
#
_cell.length_a   1.000
_cell.length_b   1.000
_cell.length_c   1.000
_cell.angle_alpha   90.00
_cell.angle_beta   90.00
_cell.angle_gamma   90.00
#
_symmetry.space_group_name_H-M   'P 1'
#
loop_
_entity.id
_entity.type
_entity.pdbx_description
1 polymer ?
#
loop_
_entity_poly.entity_id
_entity_poly.type
_entity_poly.pdbx_seq_one_letter_code
_entity_poly.pdbx_strand_id
1 'polypeptide(L)'
;MSHPVYGLNELREMFLRFFESKGHLRLPSFSLIPQNDKSILLINAGMTPMKPWFKGEEEPPRRRVCTCQKCIRTGDIDNVGHTARHGTFFEMLGNFSFGDYFKHEAIAWSWEFLTSPEWVGLEPDRLYPSVFAGSETTPADDEAFAIWRDEVGIPAERIFRFGKEDNFWEHGSGPCGPCSEIYYDRGAEYGCGKPGCTVGCDCDRYVEVWNNVFSQFDNDGHGNYTELKQKNIDTGMGLERLAMVSQNVNSLFDVDTVMHITNKVSEITGAHYGESNARDVSLRIITDHIRSASFMICDGVLPSNEGRGYVLRRLLRRAARHGKLLGVNRPFLYEIVDTVVAVNECEYKDLREKQSYITKVIRTEEENFAKTIDGGMKIFSDMLAEHKAKGETKFSGEDAFKLYDTYGFPIDLTREMAADEGLNVDEEAFAKAMAEQKTRAREARKALGDLGWAGVEFGKDIPSTEFVGYDHDSIDDAKLVALVVEGEQAEEMMSGVEGIVVLDKTPFYAEMGGQVADHGVITCGDAKFEVADVQKNKGGKYMHTGKVVSGSFKLGDTVTASIDVERRKGVRRAHTATHLLDAALKHVLGDHVHQAGSLVEPDRLRFDFTHFEGITPEQLAEIDAFVNDAVLDGIPVVTEVLPIEEAKKKGAVAMFGEKYGDVVRVVEMGDVSMEFCGGTHLDNTAKVGLFRIKSEGSVASGVRRIEAITGKQTLAEIRRNQERIVRVAQMLKTTQAELESKLEAQIGELKDIKAKLEKFKEEASLGEARSFLTAAKTVGSLKVITAQRDGMDPNAMRKLGDFLRDKEPGVVGVLASVHDGKVTLLAVCGKDAVAKGVKAGDIIKAIAPICGGKGGGKPDSAMGGGTEVSKVDDALAAVDDLVLKVVG
;
A
#
# COMPACT_ATOMS: atom_id res chain seq x y z
N MET A 1 -37.87 -8.82 36.14
CA MET A 1 -38.42 -9.20 34.80
C MET A 1 -37.32 -8.96 33.81
N SER A 2 -36.99 -9.88 32.97
CA SER A 2 -35.99 -9.59 31.93
C SER A 2 -36.60 -8.58 30.96
N HIS A 3 -35.85 -7.51 30.68
CA HIS A 3 -36.22 -6.59 29.59
C HIS A 3 -36.30 -7.32 28.24
N PRO A 4 -37.04 -6.78 27.26
CA PRO A 4 -37.10 -7.38 25.93
C PRO A 4 -35.68 -7.52 25.31
N VAL A 5 -35.47 -8.60 24.59
CA VAL A 5 -34.19 -8.84 23.89
C VAL A 5 -34.36 -8.41 22.45
N TYR A 6 -33.54 -7.46 22.01
CA TYR A 6 -33.58 -6.92 20.65
C TYR A 6 -32.27 -7.22 19.92
N GLY A 7 -32.38 -7.52 18.62
CA GLY A 7 -31.23 -7.65 17.73
C GLY A 7 -30.55 -6.31 17.44
N LEU A 8 -29.27 -6.32 17.04
CA LEU A 8 -28.50 -5.11 16.75
C LEU A 8 -29.20 -4.24 15.69
N ASN A 9 -29.69 -4.83 14.61
CA ASN A 9 -30.38 -4.11 13.55
C ASN A 9 -31.73 -3.52 14.00
N GLU A 10 -32.43 -4.19 14.92
CA GLU A 10 -33.68 -3.69 15.53
C GLU A 10 -33.40 -2.47 16.40
N LEU A 11 -32.35 -2.52 17.22
CA LEU A 11 -31.95 -1.38 18.08
C LEU A 11 -31.54 -0.15 17.26
N ARG A 12 -30.83 -0.36 16.12
CA ARG A 12 -30.49 0.74 15.19
C ARG A 12 -31.75 1.43 14.69
N GLU A 13 -32.66 0.67 14.15
CA GLU A 13 -33.90 1.22 13.58
C GLU A 13 -34.78 1.85 14.67
N MET A 14 -34.83 1.26 15.86
CA MET A 14 -35.58 1.76 17.01
C MET A 14 -35.07 3.14 17.45
N PHE A 15 -33.74 3.32 17.53
CA PHE A 15 -33.14 4.61 17.86
C PHE A 15 -33.47 5.70 16.82
N LEU A 16 -33.31 5.37 15.56
CA LEU A 16 -33.56 6.32 14.48
C LEU A 16 -35.02 6.74 14.46
N ARG A 17 -35.97 5.80 14.60
CA ARG A 17 -37.41 6.11 14.70
C ARG A 17 -37.78 6.91 15.95
N PHE A 18 -37.15 6.62 17.08
CA PHE A 18 -37.36 7.39 18.30
C PHE A 18 -37.03 8.87 18.05
N PHE A 19 -35.86 9.17 17.49
CA PHE A 19 -35.47 10.56 17.26
C PHE A 19 -36.21 11.20 16.08
N GLU A 20 -36.63 10.45 15.07
CA GLU A 20 -37.59 10.96 14.07
C GLU A 20 -38.90 11.40 14.73
N SER A 21 -39.42 10.66 15.73
CA SER A 21 -40.60 11.06 16.51
C SER A 21 -40.40 12.34 17.33
N LYS A 22 -39.11 12.65 17.66
CA LYS A 22 -38.74 13.93 18.35
C LYS A 22 -38.41 15.04 17.32
N GLY A 23 -38.68 14.84 16.05
CA GLY A 23 -38.52 15.84 14.99
C GLY A 23 -37.12 15.90 14.34
N HIS A 24 -36.28 14.94 14.59
CA HIS A 24 -34.96 14.87 13.97
C HIS A 24 -35.04 14.41 12.50
N LEU A 25 -34.14 14.91 11.67
CA LEU A 25 -33.92 14.42 10.32
C LEU A 25 -32.92 13.25 10.39
N ARG A 26 -33.36 12.07 9.94
CA ARG A 26 -32.47 10.93 9.79
C ARG A 26 -31.51 11.19 8.63
N LEU A 27 -30.21 11.12 8.92
CA LEU A 27 -29.15 11.20 7.92
C LEU A 27 -28.53 9.82 7.72
N PRO A 28 -28.08 9.50 6.49
CA PRO A 28 -27.29 8.31 6.26
C PRO A 28 -25.93 8.45 6.96
N SER A 29 -25.27 7.32 7.20
CA SER A 29 -23.89 7.32 7.68
C SER A 29 -22.97 8.00 6.69
N PHE A 30 -22.12 8.88 7.17
CA PHE A 30 -21.04 9.46 6.36
C PHE A 30 -19.94 8.42 6.11
N SER A 31 -19.10 8.68 5.09
CA SER A 31 -17.91 7.88 4.83
C SER A 31 -16.96 7.88 6.02
N LEU A 32 -16.24 6.76 6.22
CA LEU A 32 -15.14 6.67 7.18
C LEU A 32 -13.95 7.59 6.84
N ILE A 33 -13.87 8.04 5.59
CA ILE A 33 -12.85 8.98 5.12
C ILE A 33 -13.32 10.40 5.41
N PRO A 34 -12.63 11.14 6.32
CA PRO A 34 -12.99 12.50 6.63
C PRO A 34 -12.84 13.41 5.42
N GLN A 35 -13.83 14.27 5.18
CA GLN A 35 -13.78 15.30 4.15
C GLN A 35 -13.31 16.60 4.78
N ASN A 36 -12.28 17.24 4.20
CA ASN A 36 -11.74 18.54 4.61
C ASN A 36 -11.14 18.60 6.04
N ASP A 37 -11.08 17.52 6.79
CA ASP A 37 -10.45 17.45 8.11
C ASP A 37 -9.13 16.63 8.05
N LYS A 38 -7.99 17.31 8.15
CA LYS A 38 -6.66 16.69 8.15
C LYS A 38 -6.18 16.30 9.55
N SER A 39 -6.94 16.62 10.60
CA SER A 39 -6.57 16.33 11.99
C SER A 39 -6.78 14.86 12.35
N ILE A 40 -7.62 14.13 11.60
CA ILE A 40 -7.94 12.74 11.83
C ILE A 40 -7.74 11.89 10.56
N LEU A 41 -7.37 10.64 10.76
CA LEU A 41 -7.19 9.69 9.64
C LEU A 41 -8.52 9.07 9.19
N LEU A 42 -9.38 8.72 10.14
CA LEU A 42 -10.66 8.05 9.94
C LEU A 42 -11.70 8.65 10.90
N ILE A 43 -12.96 8.64 10.49
CA ILE A 43 -14.06 9.08 11.35
C ILE A 43 -14.15 8.16 12.57
N ASN A 44 -14.09 8.74 13.76
CA ASN A 44 -14.04 8.05 15.04
C ASN A 44 -15.18 8.44 16.00
N ALA A 45 -16.02 9.40 15.61
CA ALA A 45 -17.19 9.85 16.37
C ALA A 45 -18.27 10.39 15.44
N GLY A 46 -19.53 10.34 15.89
CA GLY A 46 -20.70 10.76 15.11
C GLY A 46 -20.69 12.23 14.69
N MET A 47 -20.19 13.10 15.56
CA MET A 47 -20.15 14.55 15.29
C MET A 47 -19.04 14.96 14.29
N THR A 48 -18.03 14.13 14.11
CA THR A 48 -16.85 14.53 13.34
C THR A 48 -17.14 15.04 11.92
N PRO A 49 -18.01 14.41 11.13
CA PRO A 49 -18.39 14.91 9.81
C PRO A 49 -19.18 16.22 9.84
N MET A 50 -19.76 16.57 10.99
CA MET A 50 -20.67 17.69 11.19
C MET A 50 -20.02 18.89 11.90
N LYS A 51 -18.69 18.87 12.12
CA LYS A 51 -17.95 19.99 12.78
C LYS A 51 -18.30 21.39 12.24
N PRO A 52 -18.44 21.62 10.90
CA PRO A 52 -18.79 22.93 10.38
C PRO A 52 -20.18 23.42 10.86
N TRP A 53 -21.15 22.51 11.05
CA TRP A 53 -22.48 22.86 11.59
C TRP A 53 -22.43 23.24 13.07
N PHE A 54 -21.61 22.52 13.86
CA PHE A 54 -21.38 22.84 15.28
C PHE A 54 -20.74 24.23 15.46
N LYS A 55 -19.85 24.63 14.57
CA LYS A 55 -19.20 25.93 14.58
C LYS A 55 -20.05 27.05 13.98
N GLY A 56 -21.15 26.71 13.31
CA GLY A 56 -21.96 27.66 12.55
C GLY A 56 -21.23 28.24 11.33
N GLU A 57 -20.30 27.50 10.77
CA GLU A 57 -19.62 27.80 9.50
C GLU A 57 -20.48 27.43 8.30
N GLU A 58 -21.29 26.39 8.47
CA GLU A 58 -22.28 25.92 7.48
C GLU A 58 -23.64 25.72 8.16
N GLU A 59 -24.72 25.93 7.43
CA GLU A 59 -26.05 25.62 7.94
C GLU A 59 -26.37 24.15 7.80
N PRO A 60 -26.85 23.47 8.88
CA PRO A 60 -27.27 22.09 8.80
C PRO A 60 -28.53 21.94 7.99
N PRO A 61 -28.79 20.77 7.37
CA PRO A 61 -30.02 20.53 6.61
C PRO A 61 -31.29 20.62 7.49
N ARG A 62 -31.14 20.42 8.80
CA ARG A 62 -32.13 20.67 9.85
C ARG A 62 -31.40 20.87 11.16
N ARG A 63 -31.94 21.69 12.09
CA ARG A 63 -31.31 21.92 13.40
C ARG A 63 -31.31 20.70 14.34
N ARG A 64 -32.15 19.71 14.04
CA ARG A 64 -32.16 18.39 14.71
C ARG A 64 -31.86 17.31 13.70
N VAL A 65 -30.80 16.56 13.90
CA VAL A 65 -30.48 15.40 13.06
C VAL A 65 -30.16 14.20 13.93
N CYS A 66 -30.39 13.00 13.39
CA CYS A 66 -29.94 11.76 13.98
C CYS A 66 -29.31 10.87 12.93
N THR A 67 -28.34 10.06 13.34
CA THR A 67 -27.63 9.16 12.43
C THR A 67 -27.07 7.94 13.18
N CYS A 68 -26.87 6.87 12.46
CA CYS A 68 -26.03 5.75 12.89
C CYS A 68 -24.72 5.84 12.09
N GLN A 69 -23.67 6.38 12.71
CA GLN A 69 -22.39 6.66 12.06
C GLN A 69 -21.42 5.52 12.19
N LYS A 70 -20.87 5.07 11.05
CA LYS A 70 -19.69 4.18 11.00
C LYS A 70 -18.50 4.87 11.63
N CYS A 71 -17.82 4.20 12.55
CA CYS A 71 -16.64 4.72 13.24
C CYS A 71 -15.51 3.71 13.25
N ILE A 72 -14.27 4.20 13.16
CA ILE A 72 -13.04 3.44 13.39
C ILE A 72 -12.20 4.11 14.47
N ARG A 73 -11.92 3.39 15.55
CA ARG A 73 -11.00 3.81 16.63
C ARG A 73 -9.72 3.00 16.58
N THR A 74 -8.65 3.65 16.12
CA THR A 74 -7.33 3.00 15.96
C THR A 74 -6.62 2.76 17.29
N GLY A 75 -6.92 3.53 18.33
CA GLY A 75 -6.37 3.35 19.67
C GLY A 75 -6.83 2.08 20.36
N ASP A 76 -7.98 1.54 19.96
CA ASP A 76 -8.56 0.34 20.56
C ASP A 76 -8.04 -0.98 19.95
N ILE A 77 -7.32 -0.93 18.84
CA ILE A 77 -6.87 -2.12 18.09
C ILE A 77 -6.14 -3.14 19.00
N ASP A 78 -5.29 -2.66 19.90
CA ASP A 78 -4.49 -3.52 20.77
C ASP A 78 -5.34 -4.17 21.88
N ASN A 79 -6.47 -3.56 22.26
CA ASN A 79 -7.42 -4.07 23.26
C ASN A 79 -8.44 -5.08 22.69
N VAL A 80 -8.58 -5.10 21.34
CA VAL A 80 -9.50 -6.00 20.65
C VAL A 80 -9.19 -7.46 20.96
N GLY A 81 -10.23 -8.20 21.37
CA GLY A 81 -10.14 -9.61 21.76
C GLY A 81 -9.81 -9.83 23.22
N HIS A 82 -9.16 -8.88 23.90
CA HIS A 82 -8.74 -8.97 25.30
C HIS A 82 -9.77 -8.42 26.28
N THR A 83 -10.63 -7.50 25.85
CA THR A 83 -11.71 -6.91 26.63
C THR A 83 -13.07 -7.24 26.02
N ALA A 84 -14.13 -7.12 26.82
CA ALA A 84 -15.49 -7.41 26.37
C ALA A 84 -16.10 -6.28 25.53
N ARG A 85 -15.57 -5.04 25.63
CA ARG A 85 -16.21 -3.79 25.20
C ARG A 85 -15.47 -3.00 24.12
N HIS A 86 -14.29 -3.45 23.67
CA HIS A 86 -13.49 -2.74 22.64
C HIS A 86 -13.58 -3.43 21.29
N GLY A 87 -13.87 -2.65 20.26
CA GLY A 87 -13.84 -3.02 18.85
C GLY A 87 -13.22 -1.90 18.02
N THR A 88 -12.57 -2.24 16.93
CA THR A 88 -11.97 -1.27 16.00
C THR A 88 -13.04 -0.54 15.21
N PHE A 89 -13.94 -1.29 14.58
CA PHE A 89 -15.14 -0.77 13.93
C PHE A 89 -16.33 -0.88 14.89
N PHE A 90 -17.10 0.18 14.98
CA PHE A 90 -18.37 0.18 15.69
C PHE A 90 -19.33 1.19 15.06
N GLU A 91 -20.60 1.04 15.36
CA GLU A 91 -21.64 1.94 14.94
C GLU A 91 -21.99 2.88 16.09
N MET A 92 -21.93 4.20 15.86
CA MET A 92 -22.29 5.21 16.83
C MET A 92 -23.66 5.80 16.50
N LEU A 93 -24.64 5.51 17.35
CA LEU A 93 -25.93 6.16 17.33
C LEU A 93 -25.79 7.55 17.93
N GLY A 94 -26.25 8.58 17.20
CA GLY A 94 -26.12 9.96 17.62
C GLY A 94 -27.37 10.78 17.31
N ASN A 95 -27.77 11.61 18.26
CA ASN A 95 -28.74 12.68 18.05
C ASN A 95 -28.08 14.03 18.34
N PHE A 96 -28.33 14.98 17.45
CA PHE A 96 -27.61 16.24 17.38
C PHE A 96 -28.59 17.41 17.37
N SER A 97 -28.23 18.47 18.11
CA SER A 97 -28.94 19.75 18.11
C SER A 97 -27.99 20.88 17.78
N PHE A 98 -28.33 21.68 16.79
CA PHE A 98 -27.55 22.85 16.37
C PHE A 98 -28.28 24.12 16.81
N GLY A 99 -28.11 24.49 18.07
CA GLY A 99 -28.73 25.66 18.66
C GLY A 99 -30.28 25.59 18.75
N ASP A 100 -30.84 24.38 18.90
CA ASP A 100 -32.30 24.17 19.05
C ASP A 100 -32.63 23.71 20.49
N TYR A 101 -32.42 22.46 20.88
CA TYR A 101 -32.59 21.98 22.23
C TYR A 101 -31.23 21.76 22.90
N PHE A 102 -31.27 21.64 24.26
CA PHE A 102 -30.03 21.45 25.04
C PHE A 102 -30.19 20.38 26.11
N LYS A 103 -29.67 20.57 27.33
CA LYS A 103 -29.53 19.53 28.37
C LYS A 103 -30.84 18.87 28.80
N HIS A 104 -31.89 19.66 28.98
CA HIS A 104 -33.19 19.17 29.47
C HIS A 104 -33.76 18.06 28.57
N GLU A 105 -33.87 18.37 27.27
CA GLU A 105 -34.40 17.42 26.32
C GLU A 105 -33.44 16.26 26.06
N ALA A 106 -32.14 16.54 25.96
CA ALA A 106 -31.15 15.49 25.71
C ALA A 106 -31.16 14.42 26.81
N ILE A 107 -31.15 14.86 28.09
CA ILE A 107 -31.18 13.97 29.25
C ILE A 107 -32.53 13.22 29.32
N ALA A 108 -33.65 13.96 29.19
CA ALA A 108 -34.99 13.35 29.27
C ALA A 108 -35.21 12.30 28.16
N TRP A 109 -34.79 12.58 26.92
CA TRP A 109 -34.95 11.66 25.82
C TRP A 109 -34.00 10.48 25.88
N SER A 110 -32.78 10.64 26.37
CA SER A 110 -31.88 9.51 26.56
C SER A 110 -32.42 8.53 27.62
N TRP A 111 -32.99 9.07 28.69
CA TRP A 111 -33.64 8.26 29.72
C TRP A 111 -34.90 7.56 29.22
N GLU A 112 -35.79 8.31 28.52
CA GLU A 112 -36.98 7.76 27.89
C GLU A 112 -36.65 6.62 26.93
N PHE A 113 -35.69 6.81 26.05
CA PHE A 113 -35.29 5.76 25.08
C PHE A 113 -34.80 4.50 25.77
N LEU A 114 -33.95 4.63 26.79
CA LEU A 114 -33.38 3.48 27.47
C LEU A 114 -34.39 2.73 28.36
N THR A 115 -35.32 3.44 29.02
CA THR A 115 -36.13 2.86 30.08
C THR A 115 -37.57 2.59 29.69
N SER A 116 -38.10 3.27 28.67
CA SER A 116 -39.51 3.04 28.26
C SER A 116 -39.68 1.66 27.65
N PRO A 117 -40.74 0.94 28.08
CA PRO A 117 -41.06 -0.38 27.49
C PRO A 117 -41.46 -0.35 26.01
N GLU A 118 -41.77 0.82 25.46
CA GLU A 118 -42.05 1.03 24.05
C GLU A 118 -40.75 1.05 23.22
N TRP A 119 -39.64 1.27 23.87
CA TRP A 119 -38.31 1.35 23.27
C TRP A 119 -37.41 0.23 23.83
N VAL A 120 -36.23 0.53 24.37
CA VAL A 120 -35.26 -0.48 24.82
C VAL A 120 -35.74 -1.18 26.09
N GLY A 121 -36.38 -0.46 27.06
CA GLY A 121 -36.99 -1.05 28.25
C GLY A 121 -36.00 -1.58 29.27
N LEU A 122 -34.80 -1.01 29.39
CA LEU A 122 -33.84 -1.41 30.41
C LEU A 122 -34.33 -1.05 31.83
N GLU A 123 -33.91 -1.85 32.82
CA GLU A 123 -34.27 -1.64 34.22
C GLU A 123 -33.66 -0.31 34.73
N PRO A 124 -34.52 0.67 35.13
CA PRO A 124 -34.03 1.98 35.61
C PRO A 124 -33.06 1.91 36.79
N ASP A 125 -33.23 0.86 37.65
CA ASP A 125 -32.38 0.68 38.84
C ASP A 125 -30.95 0.22 38.51
N ARG A 126 -30.70 -0.21 37.28
CA ARG A 126 -29.38 -0.61 36.80
C ARG A 126 -28.66 0.48 36.01
N LEU A 127 -29.30 1.65 35.84
CA LEU A 127 -28.72 2.78 35.11
C LEU A 127 -28.17 3.83 36.09
N TYR A 128 -26.94 4.27 35.82
CA TYR A 128 -26.17 5.21 36.65
C TYR A 128 -25.63 6.34 35.81
N PRO A 129 -26.17 7.56 35.89
CA PRO A 129 -25.62 8.71 35.18
C PRO A 129 -24.38 9.27 35.88
N SER A 130 -23.49 9.87 35.07
CA SER A 130 -22.39 10.68 35.56
C SER A 130 -22.46 12.10 35.00
N VAL A 131 -21.83 13.04 35.67
CA VAL A 131 -21.75 14.45 35.24
C VAL A 131 -20.37 15.02 35.54
N PHE A 132 -20.00 16.08 34.86
CA PHE A 132 -18.69 16.74 35.01
C PHE A 132 -18.51 17.37 36.39
N ALA A 133 -17.43 16.99 37.08
CA ALA A 133 -17.12 17.48 38.44
C ALA A 133 -16.50 18.88 38.46
N GLY A 134 -16.14 19.44 37.29
CA GLY A 134 -15.40 20.66 37.14
C GLY A 134 -13.89 20.45 37.02
N SER A 135 -13.19 21.49 36.59
CA SER A 135 -11.73 21.58 36.51
C SER A 135 -11.27 22.96 36.94
N GLU A 136 -9.96 23.24 36.91
CA GLU A 136 -9.43 24.58 37.22
C GLU A 136 -9.95 25.68 36.27
N THR A 137 -10.30 25.29 35.01
CA THR A 137 -10.72 26.24 33.96
C THR A 137 -12.20 26.21 33.65
N THR A 138 -12.92 25.18 34.10
CA THR A 138 -14.35 24.99 33.76
C THR A 138 -15.12 24.54 34.99
N PRO A 139 -16.25 25.20 35.35
CA PRO A 139 -17.03 24.85 36.54
C PRO A 139 -17.70 23.48 36.35
N ALA A 140 -18.08 22.89 37.52
CA ALA A 140 -18.87 21.65 37.53
C ALA A 140 -20.22 21.84 36.85
N ASP A 141 -20.74 20.76 36.25
CA ASP A 141 -22.04 20.78 35.59
C ASP A 141 -23.18 20.44 36.56
N ASP A 142 -23.45 21.43 37.43
CA ASP A 142 -24.54 21.32 38.43
C ASP A 142 -25.93 21.37 37.78
N GLU A 143 -26.05 21.92 36.58
CA GLU A 143 -27.31 21.95 35.81
C GLU A 143 -27.70 20.52 35.40
N ALA A 144 -26.76 19.79 34.75
CA ALA A 144 -27.03 18.40 34.40
C ALA A 144 -27.30 17.51 35.62
N PHE A 145 -26.57 17.74 36.74
CA PHE A 145 -26.85 17.05 38.01
C PHE A 145 -28.28 17.30 38.50
N ALA A 146 -28.73 18.57 38.49
CA ALA A 146 -30.07 18.93 38.93
C ALA A 146 -31.14 18.31 38.02
N ILE A 147 -30.94 18.30 36.70
CA ILE A 147 -31.87 17.67 35.74
C ILE A 147 -32.02 16.16 36.04
N TRP A 148 -30.90 15.45 36.22
CA TRP A 148 -30.97 14.03 36.59
C TRP A 148 -31.70 13.76 37.89
N ARG A 149 -31.45 14.60 38.93
CA ARG A 149 -32.04 14.45 40.26
C ARG A 149 -33.51 14.87 40.29
N ASP A 150 -33.83 16.05 39.79
CA ASP A 150 -35.10 16.73 40.06
C ASP A 150 -36.14 16.48 38.95
N GLU A 151 -35.71 16.32 37.69
CA GLU A 151 -36.63 16.10 36.56
C GLU A 151 -36.77 14.62 36.22
N VAL A 152 -35.63 13.88 36.14
CA VAL A 152 -35.64 12.44 35.87
C VAL A 152 -35.94 11.65 37.11
N GLY A 153 -35.60 12.15 38.31
CA GLY A 153 -35.90 11.54 39.58
C GLY A 153 -34.86 10.49 40.03
N ILE A 154 -33.63 10.58 39.57
CA ILE A 154 -32.54 9.71 40.00
C ILE A 154 -32.05 10.13 41.39
N PRO A 155 -31.96 9.20 42.40
CA PRO A 155 -31.38 9.50 43.69
C PRO A 155 -29.95 10.07 43.55
N ALA A 156 -29.64 11.12 44.35
CA ALA A 156 -28.37 11.83 44.24
C ALA A 156 -27.14 10.91 44.40
N GLU A 157 -27.26 9.86 45.23
CA GLU A 157 -26.21 8.85 45.45
C GLU A 157 -25.95 7.92 44.24
N ARG A 158 -26.82 7.96 43.23
CA ARG A 158 -26.65 7.21 41.98
C ARG A 158 -26.12 8.09 40.83
N ILE A 159 -25.91 9.39 41.06
CA ILE A 159 -25.36 10.32 40.09
C ILE A 159 -23.89 10.57 40.44
N PHE A 160 -22.98 10.11 39.57
CA PHE A 160 -21.54 10.18 39.81
C PHE A 160 -20.96 11.47 39.24
N ARG A 161 -19.85 11.94 39.85
CA ARG A 161 -19.14 13.11 39.37
C ARG A 161 -17.71 12.72 39.01
N PHE A 162 -17.32 12.89 37.76
CA PHE A 162 -15.98 12.57 37.26
C PHE A 162 -15.28 13.80 36.71
N GLY A 163 -13.98 13.73 36.63
CA GLY A 163 -13.11 14.76 36.10
C GLY A 163 -13.18 14.94 34.59
N LYS A 164 -12.18 15.67 34.11
CA LYS A 164 -12.08 16.01 32.70
C LYS A 164 -11.82 14.76 31.83
N GLU A 165 -11.19 13.75 32.38
CA GLU A 165 -10.85 12.51 31.65
C GLU A 165 -12.09 11.72 31.24
N ASP A 166 -13.17 11.74 32.03
CA ASP A 166 -14.38 10.96 31.80
C ASP A 166 -15.55 11.85 31.36
N ASN A 167 -15.79 12.99 31.99
CA ASN A 167 -16.99 13.80 31.75
C ASN A 167 -16.74 15.16 31.08
N PHE A 168 -15.67 15.28 30.26
CA PHE A 168 -15.48 16.42 29.37
C PHE A 168 -14.96 15.94 28.02
N TRP A 169 -15.81 16.07 27.00
CA TRP A 169 -15.44 15.59 25.67
C TRP A 169 -14.73 16.68 24.87
N GLU A 170 -13.55 16.32 24.36
CA GLU A 170 -12.76 17.12 23.41
C GLU A 170 -11.96 16.21 22.49
N HIS A 171 -11.77 16.62 21.25
CA HIS A 171 -10.95 15.87 20.30
C HIS A 171 -10.20 16.82 19.37
N GLY A 172 -8.91 16.99 19.64
CA GLY A 172 -8.05 17.93 18.94
C GLY A 172 -8.52 19.37 19.07
N SER A 173 -8.66 20.10 17.97
CA SER A 173 -9.26 21.43 17.92
C SER A 173 -10.73 21.34 17.48
N GLY A 174 -11.57 22.20 18.05
CA GLY A 174 -12.96 22.31 17.64
C GLY A 174 -13.96 22.26 18.79
N PRO A 175 -15.26 22.05 18.49
CA PRO A 175 -16.34 22.01 19.45
C PRO A 175 -16.09 21.00 20.57
N CYS A 176 -16.31 21.41 21.82
CA CYS A 176 -16.10 20.60 23.01
C CYS A 176 -17.00 21.05 24.17
N GLY A 177 -17.05 20.26 25.23
CA GLY A 177 -17.82 20.63 26.40
C GLY A 177 -17.95 19.53 27.46
N PRO A 178 -18.56 19.85 28.62
CA PRO A 178 -18.89 18.84 29.61
C PRO A 178 -19.86 17.82 29.04
N CYS A 179 -19.80 16.61 29.57
CA CYS A 179 -20.71 15.54 29.15
C CYS A 179 -21.29 14.78 30.35
N SER A 180 -22.38 14.08 30.08
CA SER A 180 -23.06 13.19 31.01
C SER A 180 -23.16 11.81 30.39
N GLU A 181 -22.51 10.84 31.00
CA GLU A 181 -22.51 9.45 30.56
C GLU A 181 -23.55 8.65 31.31
N ILE A 182 -24.13 7.64 30.71
CA ILE A 182 -25.05 6.71 31.30
C ILE A 182 -24.42 5.33 31.31
N TYR A 183 -24.19 4.78 32.48
CA TYR A 183 -23.65 3.46 32.73
C TYR A 183 -24.73 2.45 33.06
N TYR A 184 -24.59 1.22 32.57
CA TYR A 184 -25.45 0.11 32.91
C TYR A 184 -24.70 -0.89 33.81
N ASP A 185 -25.25 -1.24 34.98
CA ASP A 185 -24.73 -2.29 35.88
C ASP A 185 -25.14 -3.68 35.37
N ARG A 186 -24.21 -4.41 34.79
CA ARG A 186 -24.40 -5.76 34.26
C ARG A 186 -24.53 -6.81 35.35
N GLY A 187 -24.14 -6.48 36.59
CA GLY A 187 -24.16 -7.42 37.71
C GLY A 187 -22.75 -7.68 38.29
N ALA A 188 -22.72 -8.14 39.52
CA ALA A 188 -21.48 -8.39 40.26
C ALA A 188 -20.60 -9.46 39.62
N GLU A 189 -21.20 -10.38 38.88
CA GLU A 189 -20.53 -11.46 38.12
C GLU A 189 -19.60 -10.97 37.05
N TYR A 190 -19.84 -9.76 36.50
CA TYR A 190 -18.98 -9.10 35.52
C TYR A 190 -17.93 -8.18 36.17
N GLY A 191 -17.95 -8.07 37.49
CA GLY A 191 -17.05 -7.17 38.24
C GLY A 191 -15.65 -7.74 38.44
N CYS A 192 -14.70 -6.85 38.77
CA CYS A 192 -13.31 -7.22 39.07
C CYS A 192 -13.13 -7.97 40.42
N GLY A 193 -14.20 -8.17 41.21
CA GLY A 193 -14.14 -8.77 42.52
C GLY A 193 -13.41 -7.98 43.60
N LYS A 194 -12.97 -6.77 43.31
CA LYS A 194 -12.27 -5.90 44.28
C LYS A 194 -13.24 -5.14 45.14
N PRO A 195 -12.95 -4.96 46.46
CA PRO A 195 -13.72 -4.07 47.30
C PRO A 195 -13.71 -2.64 46.69
N GLY A 196 -14.90 -2.00 46.61
CA GLY A 196 -15.02 -0.67 46.03
C GLY A 196 -15.25 -0.63 44.51
N CYS A 197 -15.55 -1.77 43.87
CA CYS A 197 -15.98 -1.78 42.46
C CYS A 197 -17.29 -0.97 42.33
N THR A 198 -17.20 0.15 41.58
CA THR A 198 -18.30 1.10 41.38
C THR A 198 -18.25 1.65 39.95
N VAL A 199 -19.18 2.55 39.59
CA VAL A 199 -19.15 3.28 38.32
C VAL A 199 -17.81 3.97 38.13
N GLY A 200 -17.23 3.90 36.93
CA GLY A 200 -15.85 4.36 36.62
C GLY A 200 -14.78 3.31 36.88
N CYS A 201 -15.11 2.08 37.32
CA CYS A 201 -14.15 0.98 37.37
C CYS A 201 -13.87 0.44 35.95
N ASP A 202 -12.60 0.15 35.64
CA ASP A 202 -12.18 -0.41 34.35
C ASP A 202 -12.67 -1.83 34.05
N CYS A 203 -13.42 -2.45 34.97
CA CYS A 203 -13.98 -3.78 34.73
C CYS A 203 -15.25 -3.75 33.87
N ASP A 204 -15.72 -4.92 33.47
CA ASP A 204 -16.89 -5.09 32.57
C ASP A 204 -18.25 -5.04 33.28
N ARG A 205 -18.31 -4.65 34.56
CA ARG A 205 -19.55 -4.54 35.33
C ARG A 205 -20.36 -3.31 34.91
N TYR A 206 -19.75 -2.13 34.99
CA TYR A 206 -20.41 -0.88 34.67
C TYR A 206 -19.99 -0.44 33.28
N VAL A 207 -20.86 -0.67 32.29
CA VAL A 207 -20.57 -0.35 30.90
C VAL A 207 -21.23 0.97 30.54
N GLU A 208 -20.43 1.93 30.09
CA GLU A 208 -20.93 3.14 29.45
C GLU A 208 -21.71 2.77 28.22
N VAL A 209 -23.01 3.08 28.18
CA VAL A 209 -23.87 2.83 27.03
C VAL A 209 -24.15 4.08 26.23
N TRP A 210 -24.20 5.24 26.83
CA TRP A 210 -24.53 6.51 26.17
C TRP A 210 -23.75 7.68 26.76
N ASN A 211 -23.24 8.55 25.91
CA ASN A 211 -22.61 9.81 26.29
C ASN A 211 -23.39 11.01 25.70
N ASN A 212 -23.89 11.90 26.53
CA ASN A 212 -24.53 13.15 26.16
C ASN A 212 -23.52 14.31 26.32
N VAL A 213 -22.99 14.82 25.21
CA VAL A 213 -22.02 15.92 25.18
C VAL A 213 -22.75 17.24 24.99
N PHE A 214 -22.50 18.18 25.88
CA PHE A 214 -23.03 19.53 25.88
C PHE A 214 -22.02 20.49 25.26
N SER A 215 -21.92 20.47 23.93
CA SER A 215 -20.97 21.26 23.16
C SER A 215 -21.27 22.75 23.28
N GLN A 216 -20.49 23.45 24.07
CA GLN A 216 -20.65 24.88 24.32
C GLN A 216 -19.35 25.68 24.17
N PHE A 217 -18.21 25.01 24.00
CA PHE A 217 -16.91 25.63 23.81
C PHE A 217 -16.28 25.22 22.49
N ASP A 218 -15.35 26.06 21.97
CA ASP A 218 -14.43 25.75 20.88
C ASP A 218 -12.99 25.74 21.43
N ASN A 219 -12.30 24.63 21.25
CA ASN A 219 -10.91 24.43 21.64
C ASN A 219 -9.98 24.76 20.47
N ASP A 220 -9.02 25.64 20.67
CA ASP A 220 -8.02 26.03 19.66
C ASP A 220 -6.92 24.97 19.44
N GLY A 221 -6.98 23.86 20.17
CA GLY A 221 -5.96 22.80 20.14
C GLY A 221 -4.74 23.05 21.03
N HIS A 222 -4.71 24.19 21.74
CA HIS A 222 -3.67 24.58 22.70
C HIS A 222 -4.17 24.63 24.14
N GLY A 223 -5.43 24.18 24.36
CA GLY A 223 -6.07 24.18 25.67
C GLY A 223 -6.79 25.47 26.04
N ASN A 224 -6.97 26.40 25.08
CA ASN A 224 -7.79 27.58 25.28
C ASN A 224 -9.20 27.33 24.79
N TYR A 225 -10.20 27.67 25.62
CA TYR A 225 -11.61 27.47 25.33
C TYR A 225 -12.30 28.80 25.12
N THR A 226 -13.02 28.94 24.01
CA THR A 226 -13.92 30.08 23.74
C THR A 226 -15.34 29.57 23.65
N GLU A 227 -16.33 30.36 24.11
CA GLU A 227 -17.72 29.96 23.97
C GLU A 227 -18.14 29.93 22.49
N LEU A 228 -18.84 28.84 22.11
CA LEU A 228 -19.48 28.73 20.81
C LEU A 228 -20.61 29.77 20.68
N LYS A 229 -20.88 30.25 19.48
CA LYS A 229 -21.96 31.15 19.14
C LYS A 229 -23.36 30.59 19.51
N GLN A 230 -23.48 29.28 19.54
CA GLN A 230 -24.69 28.53 19.89
C GLN A 230 -24.30 27.31 20.72
N LYS A 231 -25.20 26.94 21.65
CA LYS A 231 -25.06 25.69 22.41
C LYS A 231 -25.62 24.54 21.60
N ASN A 232 -24.88 23.46 21.54
CA ASN A 232 -25.22 22.29 20.73
C ASN A 232 -25.29 21.03 21.59
N ILE A 233 -26.05 20.05 21.10
CA ILE A 233 -26.03 18.68 21.63
C ILE A 233 -25.31 17.79 20.61
N ASP A 234 -24.36 17.03 21.16
CA ASP A 234 -23.70 15.91 20.51
C ASP A 234 -23.89 14.69 21.39
N THR A 235 -24.46 13.61 20.87
CA THR A 235 -24.54 12.38 21.64
C THR A 235 -23.91 11.22 20.91
N GLY A 236 -23.35 10.29 21.70
CA GLY A 236 -22.75 9.07 21.16
C GLY A 236 -23.15 7.85 21.98
N MET A 237 -23.83 6.91 21.35
CA MET A 237 -24.16 5.61 21.94
C MET A 237 -23.62 4.51 21.06
N GLY A 238 -22.73 3.67 21.60
CA GLY A 238 -22.23 2.50 20.86
C GLY A 238 -23.33 1.49 20.66
N LEU A 239 -23.72 1.23 19.39
CA LEU A 239 -24.79 0.30 19.06
C LEU A 239 -24.46 -1.12 19.54
N GLU A 240 -23.24 -1.57 19.34
CA GLU A 240 -22.79 -2.90 19.80
C GLU A 240 -22.81 -3.00 21.33
N ARG A 241 -22.48 -1.92 22.06
CA ARG A 241 -22.57 -1.91 23.53
C ARG A 241 -24.03 -1.97 24.00
N LEU A 242 -24.92 -1.21 23.37
CA LEU A 242 -26.36 -1.28 23.66
C LEU A 242 -26.91 -2.68 23.37
N ALA A 243 -26.52 -3.28 22.23
CA ALA A 243 -26.93 -4.64 21.87
C ALA A 243 -26.40 -5.68 22.88
N MET A 244 -25.14 -5.55 23.32
CA MET A 244 -24.54 -6.42 24.33
C MET A 244 -25.33 -6.36 25.64
N VAL A 245 -25.77 -5.19 26.08
CA VAL A 245 -26.60 -5.01 27.28
C VAL A 245 -28.01 -5.59 27.05
N SER A 246 -28.67 -5.24 25.95
CA SER A 246 -30.03 -5.70 25.63
C SER A 246 -30.11 -7.21 25.48
N GLN A 247 -29.11 -7.85 24.86
CA GLN A 247 -29.03 -9.30 24.67
C GLN A 247 -28.49 -10.04 25.90
N ASN A 248 -28.00 -9.28 26.90
CA ASN A 248 -27.36 -9.83 28.11
C ASN A 248 -26.26 -10.86 27.80
N VAL A 249 -25.38 -10.52 26.84
CA VAL A 249 -24.26 -11.36 26.41
C VAL A 249 -22.93 -10.88 27.00
N ASN A 250 -21.92 -11.77 27.03
CA ASN A 250 -20.69 -11.50 27.76
C ASN A 250 -19.81 -10.42 27.11
N SER A 251 -19.83 -10.34 25.79
CA SER A 251 -18.94 -9.48 25.00
C SER A 251 -19.70 -8.93 23.80
N LEU A 252 -19.20 -7.83 23.24
CA LEU A 252 -19.69 -7.30 21.95
C LEU A 252 -19.53 -8.33 20.81
N PHE A 253 -18.61 -9.30 20.95
CA PHE A 253 -18.42 -10.39 19.98
C PHE A 253 -19.51 -11.47 20.07
N ASP A 254 -20.29 -11.47 21.15
CA ASP A 254 -21.39 -12.40 21.37
C ASP A 254 -22.74 -11.81 20.90
N VAL A 255 -22.73 -10.54 20.44
CA VAL A 255 -23.92 -9.88 19.87
C VAL A 255 -24.32 -10.60 18.58
N ASP A 256 -25.62 -10.75 18.35
CA ASP A 256 -26.22 -11.56 17.29
C ASP A 256 -25.53 -11.41 15.91
N THR A 257 -25.46 -10.20 15.37
CA THR A 257 -24.83 -9.96 14.05
C THR A 257 -23.34 -10.23 14.04
N VAL A 258 -22.62 -9.89 15.12
CA VAL A 258 -21.17 -10.13 15.24
C VAL A 258 -20.88 -11.61 15.41
N MET A 259 -21.72 -12.34 16.17
CA MET A 259 -21.60 -13.77 16.36
C MET A 259 -21.72 -14.56 15.04
N HIS A 260 -22.53 -14.11 14.10
CA HIS A 260 -22.56 -14.73 12.76
C HIS A 260 -21.19 -14.70 12.08
N ILE A 261 -20.47 -13.60 12.19
CA ILE A 261 -19.12 -13.47 11.65
C ILE A 261 -18.14 -14.37 12.42
N THR A 262 -18.20 -14.35 13.76
CA THR A 262 -17.38 -15.21 14.63
C THR A 262 -17.59 -16.70 14.31
N ASN A 263 -18.84 -17.12 14.09
CA ASN A 263 -19.16 -18.49 13.70
C ASN A 263 -18.57 -18.86 12.33
N LYS A 264 -18.58 -17.94 11.36
CA LYS A 264 -17.95 -18.17 10.06
C LYS A 264 -16.42 -18.30 10.17
N VAL A 265 -15.80 -17.48 11.02
CA VAL A 265 -14.36 -17.61 11.34
C VAL A 265 -14.09 -18.98 11.99
N SER A 266 -14.92 -19.41 12.96
CA SER A 266 -14.82 -20.72 13.62
C SER A 266 -14.94 -21.88 12.62
N GLU A 267 -15.90 -21.81 11.69
CA GLU A 267 -16.07 -22.79 10.61
C GLU A 267 -14.80 -22.93 9.76
N ILE A 268 -14.22 -21.81 9.32
CA ILE A 268 -13.06 -21.81 8.43
C ILE A 268 -11.79 -22.27 9.15
N THR A 269 -11.60 -21.86 10.40
CA THR A 269 -10.41 -22.16 11.20
C THR A 269 -10.46 -23.54 11.87
N GLY A 270 -11.66 -24.10 12.05
CA GLY A 270 -11.90 -25.31 12.86
C GLY A 270 -11.72 -25.09 14.37
N ALA A 271 -11.56 -23.84 14.82
CA ALA A 271 -11.50 -23.49 16.24
C ALA A 271 -12.90 -23.20 16.77
N HIS A 272 -13.23 -23.71 17.96
CA HIS A 272 -14.54 -23.47 18.57
C HIS A 272 -14.48 -22.31 19.55
N TYR A 273 -15.37 -21.34 19.36
CA TYR A 273 -15.51 -20.20 20.26
C TYR A 273 -16.04 -20.66 21.63
N GLY A 274 -15.41 -20.19 22.71
CA GLY A 274 -15.69 -20.62 24.07
C GLY A 274 -14.86 -21.84 24.55
N GLU A 275 -13.99 -22.40 23.72
CA GLU A 275 -13.16 -23.53 24.07
C GLU A 275 -11.95 -23.15 24.94
N SER A 276 -11.30 -22.04 24.61
CA SER A 276 -10.19 -21.48 25.40
C SER A 276 -9.99 -20.00 25.13
N ASN A 277 -9.57 -19.24 26.16
CA ASN A 277 -9.35 -17.81 26.03
C ASN A 277 -8.39 -17.43 24.90
N ALA A 278 -7.31 -18.18 24.70
CA ALA A 278 -6.33 -17.89 23.65
C ALA A 278 -6.91 -18.04 22.23
N ARG A 279 -7.78 -19.05 22.01
CA ARG A 279 -8.50 -19.23 20.74
C ARG A 279 -9.57 -18.17 20.56
N ASP A 280 -10.31 -17.85 21.62
CA ASP A 280 -11.35 -16.83 21.59
C ASP A 280 -10.79 -15.45 21.25
N VAL A 281 -9.64 -15.07 21.82
CA VAL A 281 -8.92 -13.85 21.47
C VAL A 281 -8.63 -13.82 19.97
N SER A 282 -8.10 -14.91 19.40
CA SER A 282 -7.79 -14.98 17.98
C SER A 282 -9.05 -14.89 17.11
N LEU A 283 -10.12 -15.57 17.48
CA LEU A 283 -11.40 -15.51 16.76
C LEU A 283 -12.02 -14.12 16.80
N ARG A 284 -11.98 -13.43 17.95
CA ARG A 284 -12.47 -12.06 18.12
C ARG A 284 -11.66 -11.07 17.28
N ILE A 285 -10.34 -11.19 17.29
CA ILE A 285 -9.45 -10.32 16.49
C ILE A 285 -9.75 -10.48 15.00
N ILE A 286 -9.87 -11.71 14.50
CA ILE A 286 -10.21 -11.96 13.09
C ILE A 286 -11.57 -11.35 12.75
N THR A 287 -12.57 -11.58 13.61
CA THR A 287 -13.95 -11.09 13.45
C THR A 287 -13.98 -9.55 13.36
N ASP A 288 -13.38 -8.87 14.32
CA ASP A 288 -13.31 -7.41 14.37
C ASP A 288 -12.59 -6.84 13.14
N HIS A 289 -11.43 -7.41 12.82
CA HIS A 289 -10.57 -6.84 11.80
C HIS A 289 -11.12 -7.05 10.38
N ILE A 290 -11.76 -8.19 10.12
CA ILE A 290 -12.40 -8.40 8.80
C ILE A 290 -13.65 -7.53 8.63
N ARG A 291 -14.42 -7.30 9.70
CA ARG A 291 -15.53 -6.35 9.69
C ARG A 291 -15.01 -4.94 9.41
N SER A 292 -14.03 -4.49 10.17
CA SER A 292 -13.38 -3.19 10.01
C SER A 292 -12.82 -2.98 8.61
N ALA A 293 -12.06 -3.95 8.09
CA ALA A 293 -11.45 -3.90 6.78
C ALA A 293 -12.50 -3.83 5.66
N SER A 294 -13.59 -4.58 5.77
CA SER A 294 -14.66 -4.58 4.77
C SER A 294 -15.31 -3.21 4.65
N PHE A 295 -15.61 -2.55 5.76
CA PHE A 295 -16.17 -1.19 5.75
C PHE A 295 -15.17 -0.13 5.27
N MET A 296 -13.89 -0.23 5.67
CA MET A 296 -12.86 0.69 5.20
C MET A 296 -12.68 0.61 3.69
N ILE A 297 -12.64 -0.61 3.11
CA ILE A 297 -12.49 -0.81 1.66
C ILE A 297 -13.76 -0.36 0.93
N CYS A 298 -14.94 -0.62 1.47
CA CYS A 298 -16.19 -0.14 0.91
C CYS A 298 -16.21 1.38 0.75
N ASP A 299 -15.65 2.10 1.71
CA ASP A 299 -15.53 3.57 1.71
C ASP A 299 -14.30 4.07 0.92
N GLY A 300 -13.54 3.19 0.26
CA GLY A 300 -12.46 3.55 -0.68
C GLY A 300 -11.05 3.56 -0.07
N VAL A 301 -10.85 3.03 1.14
CA VAL A 301 -9.49 2.87 1.69
C VAL A 301 -8.81 1.67 1.06
N LEU A 302 -7.58 1.86 0.57
CA LEU A 302 -6.73 0.79 0.05
C LEU A 302 -5.52 0.54 0.94
N PRO A 303 -5.01 -0.71 1.04
CA PRO A 303 -3.82 -1.01 1.81
C PRO A 303 -2.61 -0.23 1.32
N SER A 304 -1.92 0.49 2.21
CA SER A 304 -0.72 1.25 1.88
C SER A 304 0.28 1.24 3.04
N ASN A 305 1.44 1.90 2.86
CA ASN A 305 2.49 1.98 3.89
C ASN A 305 2.30 3.16 4.85
N GLU A 306 1.39 4.09 4.56
CA GLU A 306 1.20 5.31 5.34
C GLU A 306 -0.29 5.64 5.52
N GLY A 307 -0.60 6.46 6.52
CA GLY A 307 -1.93 6.99 6.75
C GLY A 307 -2.99 5.93 6.99
N ARG A 308 -4.19 6.15 6.45
CA ARG A 308 -5.34 5.26 6.65
C ARG A 308 -5.17 3.88 6.00
N GLY A 309 -4.45 3.80 4.89
CA GLY A 309 -4.15 2.53 4.24
C GLY A 309 -3.20 1.66 5.05
N TYR A 310 -2.31 2.26 5.86
CA TYR A 310 -1.50 1.53 6.84
C TYR A 310 -2.37 0.90 7.92
N VAL A 311 -3.37 1.62 8.43
CA VAL A 311 -4.32 1.07 9.40
C VAL A 311 -5.03 -0.16 8.83
N LEU A 312 -5.57 -0.06 7.63
CA LEU A 312 -6.21 -1.19 6.93
C LEU A 312 -5.25 -2.39 6.78
N ARG A 313 -4.04 -2.13 6.35
CA ARG A 313 -3.00 -3.16 6.19
C ARG A 313 -2.65 -3.82 7.53
N ARG A 314 -2.52 -3.04 8.59
CA ARG A 314 -2.27 -3.54 9.96
C ARG A 314 -3.37 -4.51 10.39
N LEU A 315 -4.64 -4.15 10.20
CA LEU A 315 -5.79 -4.99 10.54
C LEU A 315 -5.78 -6.32 9.78
N LEU A 316 -5.61 -6.28 8.46
CA LEU A 316 -5.60 -7.49 7.62
C LEU A 316 -4.43 -8.42 7.98
N ARG A 317 -3.23 -7.87 8.19
CA ARG A 317 -2.05 -8.68 8.55
C ARG A 317 -2.14 -9.27 9.95
N ARG A 318 -2.70 -8.52 10.91
CA ARG A 318 -2.95 -9.02 12.26
C ARG A 318 -3.98 -10.16 12.23
N ALA A 319 -5.08 -10.01 11.50
CA ALA A 319 -6.06 -11.07 11.32
C ALA A 319 -5.47 -12.32 10.65
N ALA A 320 -4.67 -12.16 9.60
CA ALA A 320 -3.99 -13.27 8.92
C ALA A 320 -3.01 -14.01 9.85
N ARG A 321 -2.26 -13.29 10.71
CA ARG A 321 -1.41 -13.90 11.74
C ARG A 321 -2.23 -14.75 12.71
N HIS A 322 -3.35 -14.21 13.24
CA HIS A 322 -4.21 -14.96 14.15
C HIS A 322 -4.84 -16.19 13.48
N GLY A 323 -5.13 -16.14 12.17
CA GLY A 323 -5.49 -17.32 11.40
C GLY A 323 -4.41 -18.40 11.40
N LYS A 324 -3.13 -18.00 11.25
CA LYS A 324 -2.01 -18.95 11.37
C LYS A 324 -1.89 -19.55 12.77
N LEU A 325 -2.09 -18.75 13.83
CA LEU A 325 -2.09 -19.25 15.21
C LEU A 325 -3.20 -20.29 15.44
N LEU A 326 -4.31 -20.17 14.71
CA LEU A 326 -5.40 -21.17 14.71
C LEU A 326 -5.17 -22.33 13.72
N GLY A 327 -4.05 -22.38 13.00
CA GLY A 327 -3.65 -23.48 12.12
C GLY A 327 -4.03 -23.29 10.64
N VAL A 328 -4.56 -22.16 10.23
CA VAL A 328 -4.88 -21.88 8.82
C VAL A 328 -3.62 -21.46 8.06
N ASN A 329 -3.20 -22.29 7.10
CA ASN A 329 -1.98 -22.05 6.30
C ASN A 329 -2.27 -21.64 4.85
N ARG A 330 -3.39 -20.94 4.64
CA ARG A 330 -3.80 -20.40 3.33
C ARG A 330 -4.50 -19.07 3.52
N PRO A 331 -4.59 -18.24 2.48
CA PRO A 331 -5.49 -17.09 2.49
C PRO A 331 -6.94 -17.54 2.74
N PHE A 332 -7.67 -16.84 3.61
CA PHE A 332 -9.02 -17.20 4.02
C PHE A 332 -9.91 -16.02 4.41
N LEU A 333 -9.34 -14.87 4.75
CA LEU A 333 -10.08 -13.69 5.23
C LEU A 333 -11.16 -13.25 4.23
N TYR A 334 -10.85 -13.34 2.94
CA TYR A 334 -11.78 -12.98 1.86
C TYR A 334 -13.04 -13.85 1.83
N GLU A 335 -13.00 -15.06 2.40
CA GLU A 335 -14.16 -16.00 2.48
C GLU A 335 -15.19 -15.54 3.51
N ILE A 336 -14.80 -14.63 4.43
CA ILE A 336 -15.66 -14.13 5.51
C ILE A 336 -16.47 -12.93 5.02
N VAL A 337 -16.03 -12.25 3.96
CA VAL A 337 -16.63 -11.00 3.46
C VAL A 337 -18.11 -11.13 3.18
N ASP A 338 -18.56 -12.23 2.57
CA ASP A 338 -19.99 -12.44 2.29
C ASP A 338 -20.83 -12.44 3.58
N THR A 339 -20.31 -13.02 4.66
CA THR A 339 -20.99 -13.01 5.96
C THR A 339 -21.05 -11.60 6.55
N VAL A 340 -19.95 -10.82 6.44
CA VAL A 340 -19.94 -9.41 6.88
C VAL A 340 -20.97 -8.60 6.09
N VAL A 341 -21.06 -8.80 4.78
CA VAL A 341 -22.05 -8.14 3.93
C VAL A 341 -23.46 -8.54 4.35
N ALA A 342 -23.74 -9.82 4.45
CA ALA A 342 -25.09 -10.34 4.73
C ALA A 342 -25.70 -9.81 6.04
N VAL A 343 -24.88 -9.62 7.08
CA VAL A 343 -25.37 -9.13 8.39
C VAL A 343 -25.51 -7.60 8.45
N ASN A 344 -24.93 -6.87 7.49
CA ASN A 344 -24.91 -5.40 7.50
C ASN A 344 -25.64 -4.77 6.31
N GLU A 345 -25.94 -5.48 5.22
CA GLU A 345 -26.52 -4.92 3.98
C GLU A 345 -27.91 -4.31 4.16
N CYS A 346 -28.61 -4.63 5.25
CA CYS A 346 -29.93 -4.02 5.55
C CYS A 346 -29.80 -2.49 5.73
N GLU A 347 -28.68 -1.99 6.28
CA GLU A 347 -28.39 -0.57 6.44
C GLU A 347 -27.39 -0.07 5.40
N TYR A 348 -26.35 -0.87 5.10
CA TYR A 348 -25.24 -0.48 4.24
C TYR A 348 -25.29 -1.23 2.90
N LYS A 349 -26.17 -0.81 1.99
CA LYS A 349 -26.41 -1.48 0.70
C LYS A 349 -25.16 -1.50 -0.20
N ASP A 350 -24.33 -0.48 -0.09
CA ASP A 350 -23.08 -0.33 -0.82
C ASP A 350 -22.06 -1.46 -0.50
N LEU A 351 -22.15 -2.10 0.64
CA LEU A 351 -21.36 -3.30 0.94
C LEU A 351 -21.67 -4.43 -0.06
N ARG A 352 -22.96 -4.66 -0.37
CA ARG A 352 -23.38 -5.69 -1.35
C ARG A 352 -22.96 -5.29 -2.76
N GLU A 353 -23.13 -4.04 -3.13
CA GLU A 353 -22.74 -3.52 -4.44
C GLU A 353 -21.25 -3.66 -4.70
N LYS A 354 -20.42 -3.43 -3.68
CA LYS A 354 -18.96 -3.48 -3.77
C LYS A 354 -18.35 -4.79 -3.25
N GLN A 355 -19.13 -5.81 -2.94
CA GLN A 355 -18.66 -7.04 -2.32
C GLN A 355 -17.51 -7.70 -3.10
N SER A 356 -17.63 -7.83 -4.42
CA SER A 356 -16.61 -8.44 -5.27
C SER A 356 -15.29 -7.68 -5.21
N TYR A 357 -15.35 -6.36 -5.17
CA TYR A 357 -14.20 -5.49 -5.01
C TYR A 357 -13.55 -5.63 -3.64
N ILE A 358 -14.35 -5.60 -2.55
CA ILE A 358 -13.87 -5.80 -1.18
C ILE A 358 -13.14 -7.14 -1.06
N THR A 359 -13.78 -8.22 -1.54
CA THR A 359 -13.23 -9.57 -1.53
C THR A 359 -11.89 -9.63 -2.26
N LYS A 360 -11.79 -8.99 -3.42
CA LYS A 360 -10.57 -8.98 -4.24
C LYS A 360 -9.42 -8.23 -3.57
N VAL A 361 -9.69 -7.07 -2.97
CA VAL A 361 -8.67 -6.27 -2.25
C VAL A 361 -8.13 -7.05 -1.05
N ILE A 362 -9.01 -7.62 -0.23
CA ILE A 362 -8.62 -8.41 0.95
C ILE A 362 -7.78 -9.62 0.53
N ARG A 363 -8.25 -10.37 -0.46
CA ARG A 363 -7.54 -11.55 -0.98
C ARG A 363 -6.14 -11.19 -1.48
N THR A 364 -6.03 -10.13 -2.26
CA THR A 364 -4.73 -9.68 -2.82
C THR A 364 -3.74 -9.29 -1.72
N GLU A 365 -4.15 -8.52 -0.71
CA GLU A 365 -3.26 -8.13 0.40
C GLU A 365 -2.88 -9.37 1.24
N GLU A 366 -3.82 -10.29 1.48
CA GLU A 366 -3.55 -11.53 2.23
C GLU A 366 -2.59 -12.45 1.48
N GLU A 367 -2.77 -12.66 0.15
CA GLU A 367 -1.87 -13.44 -0.70
C GLU A 367 -0.46 -12.82 -0.77
N ASN A 368 -0.37 -11.49 -0.83
CA ASN A 368 0.90 -10.79 -0.81
C ASN A 368 1.60 -10.92 0.54
N PHE A 369 0.87 -10.85 1.64
CA PHE A 369 1.42 -11.05 2.98
C PHE A 369 1.83 -12.51 3.21
N ALA A 370 1.07 -13.48 2.71
CA ALA A 370 1.38 -14.91 2.80
C ALA A 370 2.76 -15.26 2.20
N LYS A 371 3.21 -14.54 1.16
CA LYS A 371 4.53 -14.72 0.56
C LYS A 371 5.69 -14.32 1.48
N THR A 372 5.46 -13.42 2.40
CA THR A 372 6.50 -12.82 3.25
C THR A 372 6.39 -13.25 4.71
N ILE A 373 5.20 -13.65 5.18
CA ILE A 373 4.95 -13.94 6.60
C ILE A 373 5.81 -15.08 7.12
N ASP A 374 5.93 -16.18 6.37
CA ASP A 374 6.70 -17.36 6.82
C ASP A 374 8.20 -17.05 6.93
N GLY A 375 8.73 -16.31 5.95
CA GLY A 375 10.11 -15.82 5.99
C GLY A 375 10.35 -14.85 7.14
N GLY A 376 9.45 -13.90 7.34
CA GLY A 376 9.53 -12.90 8.39
C GLY A 376 9.38 -13.50 9.79
N MET A 377 8.45 -14.43 10.01
CA MET A 377 8.29 -15.13 11.29
C MET A 377 9.53 -15.97 11.65
N LYS A 378 10.12 -16.64 10.67
CA LYS A 378 11.36 -17.40 10.87
C LYS A 378 12.50 -16.46 11.29
N ILE A 379 12.69 -15.36 10.57
CA ILE A 379 13.73 -14.37 10.86
C ILE A 379 13.49 -13.72 12.22
N PHE A 380 12.24 -13.38 12.56
CA PHE A 380 11.88 -12.89 13.89
C PHE A 380 12.28 -13.92 14.98
N SER A 381 11.95 -15.20 14.79
CA SER A 381 12.30 -16.26 15.72
C SER A 381 13.82 -16.41 15.90
N ASP A 382 14.59 -16.31 14.81
CA ASP A 382 16.05 -16.38 14.84
C ASP A 382 16.62 -15.16 15.61
N MET A 383 16.14 -13.94 15.32
CA MET A 383 16.53 -12.72 16.04
C MET A 383 16.15 -12.78 17.52
N LEU A 384 14.94 -13.25 17.82
CA LEU A 384 14.45 -13.42 19.19
C LEU A 384 15.34 -14.38 20.00
N ALA A 385 15.74 -15.49 19.37
CA ALA A 385 16.63 -16.44 20.00
C ALA A 385 18.00 -15.83 20.33
N GLU A 386 18.52 -14.96 19.45
CA GLU A 386 19.75 -14.22 19.70
C GLU A 386 19.62 -13.22 20.85
N HIS A 387 18.51 -12.45 20.91
CA HIS A 387 18.24 -11.51 22.00
C HIS A 387 18.09 -12.22 23.36
N LYS A 388 17.36 -13.34 23.38
CA LYS A 388 17.22 -14.17 24.59
C LYS A 388 18.54 -14.79 25.04
N ALA A 389 19.37 -15.24 24.12
CA ALA A 389 20.70 -15.80 24.43
C ALA A 389 21.64 -14.74 25.02
N LYS A 390 21.48 -13.48 24.66
CA LYS A 390 22.22 -12.33 25.22
C LYS A 390 21.63 -11.83 26.53
N GLY A 391 20.47 -12.32 26.96
CA GLY A 391 19.77 -11.89 28.17
C GLY A 391 19.17 -10.49 28.05
N GLU A 392 18.89 -10.05 26.83
CA GLU A 392 18.31 -8.75 26.57
C GLU A 392 16.81 -8.76 26.92
N THR A 393 16.32 -7.68 27.51
CA THR A 393 14.91 -7.49 27.89
C THR A 393 14.11 -6.72 26.85
N LYS A 394 14.79 -6.22 25.81
CA LYS A 394 14.18 -5.50 24.69
C LYS A 394 14.58 -6.16 23.37
N PHE A 395 13.65 -6.23 22.45
CA PHE A 395 13.90 -6.55 21.04
C PHE A 395 14.46 -5.31 20.34
N SER A 396 15.55 -5.45 19.59
CA SER A 396 16.26 -4.33 18.96
C SER A 396 15.36 -3.54 17.99
N GLY A 397 15.39 -2.21 18.10
CA GLY A 397 14.68 -1.33 17.15
C GLY A 397 15.24 -1.40 15.74
N GLU A 398 16.52 -1.70 15.55
CA GLU A 398 17.15 -1.92 14.23
C GLU A 398 16.64 -3.22 13.60
N ASP A 399 16.52 -4.30 14.37
CA ASP A 399 15.96 -5.56 13.91
C ASP A 399 14.46 -5.43 13.59
N ALA A 400 13.72 -4.69 14.42
CA ALA A 400 12.32 -4.35 14.14
C ALA A 400 12.18 -3.52 12.85
N PHE A 401 13.09 -2.58 12.62
CA PHE A 401 13.13 -1.80 11.39
C PHE A 401 13.45 -2.68 10.17
N LYS A 402 14.37 -3.61 10.29
CA LYS A 402 14.71 -4.57 9.23
C LYS A 402 13.50 -5.47 8.88
N LEU A 403 12.75 -5.93 9.88
CA LEU A 403 11.50 -6.67 9.68
C LEU A 403 10.47 -5.82 8.95
N TYR A 404 10.36 -4.53 9.30
CA TYR A 404 9.44 -3.59 8.66
C TYR A 404 9.84 -3.28 7.21
N ASP A 405 11.09 -2.84 6.99
CA ASP A 405 11.56 -2.33 5.71
C ASP A 405 11.74 -3.44 4.65
N THR A 406 12.33 -4.58 5.07
CA THR A 406 12.70 -5.67 4.15
C THR A 406 11.59 -6.72 3.99
N TYR A 407 10.88 -7.03 5.07
CA TYR A 407 9.90 -8.12 5.08
C TYR A 407 8.44 -7.64 5.19
N GLY A 408 8.24 -6.33 5.28
CA GLY A 408 6.91 -5.74 5.33
C GLY A 408 6.12 -6.08 6.60
N PHE A 409 6.81 -6.40 7.71
CA PHE A 409 6.18 -6.60 9.01
C PHE A 409 5.87 -5.27 9.66
N PRO A 410 4.61 -4.91 9.89
CA PRO A 410 4.27 -3.72 10.67
C PRO A 410 4.93 -3.77 12.04
N ILE A 411 5.38 -2.61 12.54
CA ILE A 411 6.01 -2.53 13.88
C ILE A 411 5.08 -3.07 14.97
N ASP A 412 3.79 -2.82 14.85
CA ASP A 412 2.78 -3.32 15.78
C ASP A 412 2.75 -4.84 15.85
N LEU A 413 2.90 -5.51 14.70
CA LEU A 413 2.98 -6.98 14.65
C LEU A 413 4.24 -7.49 15.33
N THR A 414 5.38 -6.83 15.09
CA THR A 414 6.64 -7.13 15.77
C THR A 414 6.53 -6.92 17.28
N ARG A 415 5.85 -5.84 17.71
CA ARG A 415 5.59 -5.54 19.13
C ARG A 415 4.74 -6.64 19.78
N GLU A 416 3.64 -7.03 19.16
CA GLU A 416 2.76 -8.10 19.64
C GLU A 416 3.51 -9.44 19.76
N MET A 417 4.28 -9.80 18.72
CA MET A 417 5.08 -11.03 18.73
C MET A 417 6.19 -11.01 19.80
N ALA A 418 6.81 -9.87 20.03
CA ALA A 418 7.81 -9.71 21.08
C ALA A 418 7.18 -9.78 22.48
N ALA A 419 6.00 -9.18 22.65
CA ALA A 419 5.23 -9.21 23.91
C ALA A 419 4.75 -10.62 24.26
N ASP A 420 4.30 -11.41 23.29
CA ASP A 420 3.96 -12.82 23.47
C ASP A 420 5.14 -13.65 24.07
N GLU A 421 6.36 -13.19 23.80
CA GLU A 421 7.60 -13.83 24.26
C GLU A 421 8.28 -13.11 25.45
N GLY A 422 7.57 -12.14 26.05
CA GLY A 422 7.97 -11.40 27.26
C GLY A 422 9.03 -10.31 27.01
N LEU A 423 9.18 -9.82 25.78
CA LEU A 423 10.10 -8.75 25.41
C LEU A 423 9.34 -7.50 24.97
N ASN A 424 9.89 -6.32 25.23
CA ASN A 424 9.42 -5.06 24.66
C ASN A 424 10.30 -4.68 23.46
N VAL A 425 9.73 -3.96 22.48
CA VAL A 425 10.49 -3.43 21.33
C VAL A 425 11.11 -2.09 21.69
N ASP A 426 12.34 -1.83 21.23
CA ASP A 426 12.98 -0.52 21.33
C ASP A 426 12.42 0.44 20.25
N GLU A 427 11.32 1.11 20.59
CA GLU A 427 10.62 2.00 19.67
C GLU A 427 11.39 3.28 19.35
N GLU A 428 12.26 3.75 20.26
CA GLU A 428 13.10 4.93 20.02
C GLU A 428 14.14 4.65 18.93
N ALA A 429 14.82 3.51 19.00
CA ALA A 429 15.76 3.08 17.98
C ALA A 429 15.06 2.81 16.63
N PHE A 430 13.87 2.22 16.65
CA PHE A 430 13.04 2.05 15.45
C PHE A 430 12.67 3.40 14.80
N ALA A 431 12.16 4.35 15.59
CA ALA A 431 11.78 5.67 15.11
C ALA A 431 12.98 6.44 14.52
N LYS A 432 14.16 6.30 15.13
CA LYS A 432 15.40 6.86 14.60
C LYS A 432 15.75 6.27 13.22
N ALA A 433 15.73 4.95 13.08
CA ALA A 433 16.00 4.27 11.80
C ALA A 433 15.02 4.70 10.70
N MET A 434 13.73 4.86 11.03
CA MET A 434 12.70 5.39 10.13
C MET A 434 12.99 6.84 9.71
N ALA A 435 13.41 7.69 10.64
CA ALA A 435 13.77 9.09 10.34
C ALA A 435 14.99 9.18 9.42
N GLU A 436 16.01 8.35 9.64
CA GLU A 436 17.19 8.27 8.79
C GLU A 436 16.84 7.80 7.36
N GLN A 437 15.93 6.84 7.21
CA GLN A 437 15.43 6.41 5.90
C GLN A 437 14.70 7.56 5.17
N LYS A 438 13.81 8.29 5.88
CA LYS A 438 13.10 9.46 5.32
C LYS A 438 14.07 10.56 4.90
N THR A 439 15.12 10.78 5.67
CA THR A 439 16.14 11.79 5.37
C THR A 439 16.93 11.39 4.12
N ARG A 440 17.39 10.15 4.03
CA ARG A 440 18.06 9.61 2.83
C ARG A 440 17.18 9.71 1.58
N ALA A 441 15.88 9.41 1.69
CA ALA A 441 14.93 9.55 0.59
C ALA A 441 14.73 11.02 0.17
N ARG A 442 14.73 11.97 1.14
CA ARG A 442 14.67 13.42 0.88
C ARG A 442 15.96 13.94 0.23
N GLU A 443 17.10 13.50 0.71
CA GLU A 443 18.41 13.90 0.15
C GLU A 443 18.59 13.36 -1.27
N ALA A 444 18.16 12.12 -1.52
CA ALA A 444 18.13 11.56 -2.88
C ALA A 444 17.21 12.36 -3.83
N ARG A 445 16.07 12.88 -3.36
CA ARG A 445 15.21 13.79 -4.13
C ARG A 445 15.86 15.16 -4.34
N LYS A 446 16.51 15.72 -3.31
CA LYS A 446 17.25 17.00 -3.44
C LYS A 446 18.42 16.89 -4.41
N ALA A 447 19.11 15.77 -4.45
CA ALA A 447 20.18 15.51 -5.39
C ALA A 447 19.69 15.39 -6.86
N LEU A 448 18.39 15.16 -7.06
CA LEU A 448 17.72 15.08 -8.37
C LEU A 448 17.20 16.43 -8.89
N GLY A 449 17.48 17.57 -8.22
CA GLY A 449 17.23 18.90 -8.78
C GLY A 449 16.16 19.74 -8.09
N ASP A 450 15.90 19.52 -6.81
CA ASP A 450 15.13 20.46 -5.98
C ASP A 450 16.05 21.66 -5.64
N LEU A 451 16.24 22.56 -6.61
CA LEU A 451 16.86 23.87 -6.41
C LEU A 451 15.90 24.69 -5.53
N GLY A 452 16.24 24.79 -4.25
CA GLY A 452 15.44 25.47 -3.23
C GLY A 452 15.21 26.96 -3.55
N TRP A 453 14.08 27.27 -4.15
CA TRP A 453 13.58 28.63 -4.43
C TRP A 453 12.92 29.29 -3.21
N ALA A 454 13.05 28.75 -2.02
CA ALA A 454 12.40 29.20 -0.79
C ALA A 454 13.00 30.49 -0.15
N GLY A 455 13.84 31.25 -0.87
CA GLY A 455 14.61 32.31 -0.26
C GLY A 455 14.43 33.72 -0.84
N VAL A 456 13.79 33.93 -1.99
CA VAL A 456 13.60 35.28 -2.53
C VAL A 456 12.23 35.82 -2.15
N GLU A 457 12.20 36.70 -1.13
CA GLU A 457 11.00 37.45 -0.78
C GLU A 457 10.93 38.73 -1.64
N PHE A 458 9.90 38.81 -2.46
CA PHE A 458 9.58 40.03 -3.20
C PHE A 458 8.71 40.96 -2.33
N GLY A 459 8.99 42.28 -2.34
CA GLY A 459 8.18 43.26 -1.67
C GLY A 459 6.69 43.22 -2.09
N LYS A 460 5.82 43.73 -1.22
CA LYS A 460 4.37 43.83 -1.52
C LYS A 460 4.03 44.79 -2.67
N ASP A 461 4.97 45.61 -3.03
CA ASP A 461 4.91 46.60 -4.12
C ASP A 461 5.06 45.99 -5.53
N ILE A 462 5.57 44.74 -5.64
CA ILE A 462 5.63 44.03 -6.92
C ILE A 462 4.30 43.28 -7.13
N PRO A 463 3.52 43.54 -8.18
CA PRO A 463 2.23 42.92 -8.42
C PRO A 463 2.39 41.43 -8.75
N SER A 464 1.29 40.68 -8.65
CA SER A 464 1.20 39.32 -9.16
C SER A 464 1.30 39.35 -10.69
N THR A 465 1.95 38.33 -11.28
CA THR A 465 2.07 38.20 -12.72
C THR A 465 0.76 37.70 -13.33
N GLU A 466 0.26 38.36 -14.36
CA GLU A 466 -0.86 37.90 -15.16
C GLU A 466 -0.40 36.80 -16.13
N PHE A 467 -1.05 35.61 -16.05
CA PHE A 467 -0.76 34.54 -16.99
C PHE A 467 -1.68 34.62 -18.22
N VAL A 468 -1.11 34.88 -19.38
CA VAL A 468 -1.82 35.02 -20.66
C VAL A 468 -1.54 33.84 -21.62
N GLY A 469 -0.81 32.83 -21.16
CA GLY A 469 -0.32 31.73 -22.00
C GLY A 469 -1.36 30.64 -22.34
N TYR A 470 -2.62 30.83 -21.99
CA TYR A 470 -3.69 30.00 -22.55
C TYR A 470 -3.98 30.40 -24.01
N ASP A 471 -3.95 31.70 -24.30
CA ASP A 471 -4.38 32.29 -25.58
C ASP A 471 -3.20 32.79 -26.40
N HIS A 472 -2.06 33.09 -25.74
CA HIS A 472 -0.88 33.70 -26.39
C HIS A 472 0.38 32.87 -26.21
N ASP A 473 1.05 32.55 -27.30
CA ASP A 473 2.39 31.90 -27.29
C ASP A 473 3.53 32.94 -27.25
N SER A 474 3.24 34.21 -27.52
CA SER A 474 4.18 35.37 -27.46
C SER A 474 3.41 36.65 -27.15
N ILE A 475 4.05 37.54 -26.40
CA ILE A 475 3.59 38.94 -26.16
C ILE A 475 4.77 39.91 -26.30
N ASP A 476 4.52 41.13 -26.75
CA ASP A 476 5.57 42.14 -27.06
C ASP A 476 5.54 43.37 -26.16
N ASP A 477 4.66 43.39 -25.17
CA ASP A 477 4.38 44.53 -24.29
C ASP A 477 4.47 44.17 -22.78
N ALA A 478 5.19 43.11 -22.42
CA ALA A 478 5.42 42.73 -21.02
C ALA A 478 6.44 43.69 -20.37
N LYS A 479 6.19 44.04 -19.10
CA LYS A 479 7.13 44.87 -18.32
C LYS A 479 7.93 44.03 -17.36
N LEU A 480 9.22 44.29 -17.32
CA LEU A 480 10.12 43.67 -16.36
C LEU A 480 9.97 44.34 -14.99
N VAL A 481 9.40 43.62 -14.00
CA VAL A 481 9.05 44.17 -12.69
C VAL A 481 10.03 43.77 -11.58
N ALA A 482 10.83 42.71 -11.79
CA ALA A 482 11.95 42.38 -10.93
C ALA A 482 13.02 41.57 -11.65
N LEU A 483 14.28 41.80 -11.23
CA LEU A 483 15.46 41.01 -11.59
C LEU A 483 16.09 40.46 -10.34
N VAL A 484 16.57 39.20 -10.36
CA VAL A 484 17.29 38.59 -9.26
C VAL A 484 18.58 37.94 -9.76
N VAL A 485 19.70 38.27 -9.15
CA VAL A 485 21.03 37.74 -9.42
C VAL A 485 21.62 37.25 -8.10
N GLU A 486 22.13 36.03 -8.07
CA GLU A 486 22.71 35.42 -6.87
C GLU A 486 21.80 35.47 -5.60
N GLY A 487 20.47 35.48 -5.80
CA GLY A 487 19.49 35.53 -4.73
C GLY A 487 19.13 36.94 -4.25
N GLU A 488 19.73 38.00 -4.80
CA GLU A 488 19.46 39.40 -4.47
C GLU A 488 18.76 40.12 -5.61
N GLN A 489 17.91 41.10 -5.31
CA GLN A 489 17.29 41.95 -6.34
C GLN A 489 18.35 42.86 -6.97
N ALA A 490 18.30 42.95 -8.31
CA ALA A 490 19.21 43.74 -9.11
C ALA A 490 18.46 44.77 -9.98
N GLU A 491 19.10 45.89 -10.33
CA GLU A 491 18.54 46.89 -11.26
C GLU A 491 18.85 46.56 -12.70
N GLU A 492 19.93 45.81 -12.97
CA GLU A 492 20.38 45.42 -14.30
C GLU A 492 20.99 44.01 -14.29
N MET A 493 20.81 43.28 -15.39
CA MET A 493 21.39 41.95 -15.61
C MET A 493 22.08 41.91 -16.97
N MET A 494 23.40 41.66 -16.98
CA MET A 494 24.25 41.69 -18.17
C MET A 494 24.45 40.35 -18.85
N SER A 495 24.93 40.39 -20.09
CA SER A 495 25.27 39.15 -20.83
C SER A 495 26.20 38.22 -20.05
N GLY A 496 25.88 36.92 -20.07
CA GLY A 496 26.57 35.85 -19.35
C GLY A 496 26.05 35.58 -17.96
N VAL A 497 25.22 36.48 -17.39
CA VAL A 497 24.65 36.32 -16.03
C VAL A 497 23.46 35.36 -16.05
N GLU A 498 23.42 34.46 -15.09
CA GLU A 498 22.27 33.61 -14.79
C GLU A 498 21.46 34.27 -13.67
N GLY A 499 20.12 34.21 -13.78
CA GLY A 499 19.26 34.85 -12.79
C GLY A 499 17.77 34.60 -13.04
N ILE A 500 16.96 35.39 -12.35
CA ILE A 500 15.50 35.34 -12.46
C ILE A 500 14.96 36.66 -13.00
N VAL A 501 14.05 36.54 -13.94
CA VAL A 501 13.27 37.65 -14.49
C VAL A 501 11.82 37.47 -14.07
N VAL A 502 11.20 38.55 -13.54
CA VAL A 502 9.77 38.59 -13.22
C VAL A 502 9.09 39.62 -14.08
N LEU A 503 8.01 39.24 -14.75
CA LEU A 503 7.21 40.06 -15.62
C LEU A 503 5.86 40.41 -15.00
N ASP A 504 5.23 41.54 -15.37
CA ASP A 504 3.86 41.88 -14.99
C ASP A 504 2.84 40.94 -15.63
N LYS A 505 3.09 40.48 -16.84
CA LYS A 505 2.32 39.45 -17.55
C LYS A 505 3.24 38.52 -18.32
N THR A 506 2.83 37.26 -18.50
CA THR A 506 3.66 36.23 -19.14
C THR A 506 2.87 35.20 -19.92
N PRO A 507 3.36 34.74 -21.09
CA PRO A 507 2.84 33.58 -21.79
C PRO A 507 3.40 32.25 -21.25
N PHE A 508 4.42 32.28 -20.37
CA PHE A 508 5.12 31.12 -19.86
C PHE A 508 4.32 30.45 -18.76
N TYR A 509 4.01 29.18 -18.91
CA TYR A 509 3.40 28.36 -17.88
C TYR A 509 4.47 27.99 -16.82
N ALA A 510 4.17 28.24 -15.56
CA ALA A 510 5.01 27.79 -14.46
C ALA A 510 4.73 26.32 -14.14
N GLU A 511 5.74 25.58 -13.67
CA GLU A 511 5.57 24.19 -13.24
C GLU A 511 4.51 24.08 -12.16
N MET A 512 3.42 23.38 -12.48
CA MET A 512 2.26 23.29 -11.60
C MET A 512 1.34 22.14 -12.04
N GLY A 513 0.68 21.44 -11.09
CA GLY A 513 -0.29 20.40 -11.39
C GLY A 513 0.28 19.21 -12.17
N GLY A 514 1.60 18.95 -12.04
CA GLY A 514 2.30 17.89 -12.77
C GLY A 514 2.74 18.25 -14.19
N GLN A 515 2.34 19.41 -14.71
CA GLN A 515 2.83 19.91 -16.00
C GLN A 515 4.14 20.67 -15.80
N VAL A 516 5.17 20.33 -16.57
CA VAL A 516 6.48 21.01 -16.57
C VAL A 516 6.37 22.44 -17.09
N ALA A 517 7.29 23.30 -16.66
CA ALA A 517 7.41 24.68 -17.11
C ALA A 517 7.71 24.81 -18.61
N ASP A 518 7.34 25.94 -19.16
CA ASP A 518 7.76 26.32 -20.50
C ASP A 518 9.21 26.79 -20.53
N HIS A 519 9.83 26.58 -21.66
CA HIS A 519 11.09 27.21 -22.08
C HIS A 519 10.80 28.23 -23.16
N GLY A 520 11.77 29.10 -23.42
CA GLY A 520 11.64 30.09 -24.46
C GLY A 520 12.65 31.24 -24.34
N VAL A 521 12.26 32.40 -24.82
CA VAL A 521 13.15 33.58 -24.84
C VAL A 521 12.40 34.83 -24.43
N ILE A 522 13.08 35.72 -23.70
CA ILE A 522 12.64 37.07 -23.43
C ILE A 522 13.66 37.99 -24.14
N THR A 523 13.18 38.99 -24.93
CA THR A 523 14.02 39.88 -25.70
C THR A 523 13.68 41.36 -25.46
N CYS A 524 14.70 42.20 -25.47
CA CYS A 524 14.59 43.65 -25.41
C CYS A 524 15.60 44.26 -26.39
N GLY A 525 15.16 44.73 -27.58
CA GLY A 525 16.07 45.13 -28.66
C GLY A 525 17.02 43.98 -29.04
N ASP A 526 18.33 44.19 -28.91
CA ASP A 526 19.36 43.16 -29.19
C ASP A 526 19.63 42.24 -27.95
N ALA A 527 19.05 42.55 -26.81
CA ALA A 527 19.23 41.75 -25.62
C ALA A 527 18.32 40.49 -25.65
N LYS A 528 18.91 39.38 -25.24
CA LYS A 528 18.24 38.07 -25.23
C LYS A 528 18.48 37.34 -23.92
N PHE A 529 17.41 36.90 -23.26
CA PHE A 529 17.43 36.03 -22.09
C PHE A 529 16.77 34.67 -22.45
N GLU A 530 17.50 33.59 -22.26
CA GLU A 530 16.98 32.23 -22.48
C GLU A 530 16.40 31.71 -21.20
N VAL A 531 15.07 31.40 -21.22
CA VAL A 531 14.30 30.85 -20.10
C VAL A 531 14.42 29.34 -20.10
N ALA A 532 14.98 28.82 -19.02
CA ALA A 532 15.17 27.38 -18.81
C ALA A 532 14.14 26.75 -17.86
N ASP A 533 13.54 27.56 -16.98
CA ASP A 533 12.50 27.12 -16.02
C ASP A 533 11.61 28.28 -15.59
N VAL A 534 10.39 27.98 -15.18
CA VAL A 534 9.45 28.97 -14.65
C VAL A 534 8.73 28.39 -13.44
N GLN A 535 8.82 29.07 -12.31
CA GLN A 535 8.17 28.72 -11.06
C GLN A 535 7.24 29.83 -10.60
N LYS A 536 6.17 29.47 -9.89
CA LYS A 536 5.22 30.42 -9.32
C LYS A 536 5.35 30.44 -7.79
N ASN A 537 5.59 31.61 -7.22
CA ASN A 537 5.64 31.75 -5.76
C ASN A 537 4.24 31.93 -5.14
N LYS A 538 4.16 31.90 -3.78
CA LYS A 538 2.91 32.10 -3.03
C LYS A 538 2.25 33.46 -3.26
N GLY A 539 3.03 34.49 -3.69
CA GLY A 539 2.55 35.82 -4.04
C GLY A 539 2.04 35.96 -5.48
N GLY A 540 1.92 34.86 -6.22
CA GLY A 540 1.42 34.86 -7.59
C GLY A 540 2.39 35.37 -8.63
N LYS A 541 3.69 35.50 -8.31
CA LYS A 541 4.72 35.97 -9.22
C LYS A 541 5.33 34.81 -9.98
N TYR A 542 5.48 34.95 -11.31
CA TYR A 542 6.11 33.96 -12.18
C TYR A 542 7.61 34.31 -12.32
N MET A 543 8.46 33.42 -11.82
CA MET A 543 9.90 33.55 -11.78
C MET A 543 10.50 32.79 -12.96
N HIS A 544 10.92 33.56 -14.00
CA HIS A 544 11.57 32.99 -15.19
C HIS A 544 13.05 32.85 -14.91
N THR A 545 13.53 31.65 -14.72
CA THR A 545 14.94 31.33 -14.47
C THR A 545 15.65 31.06 -15.77
N GLY A 546 16.82 31.66 -15.96
CA GLY A 546 17.56 31.52 -17.20
C GLY A 546 18.86 32.28 -17.23
N LYS A 547 19.33 32.58 -18.43
CA LYS A 547 20.62 33.24 -18.70
C LYS A 547 20.49 34.32 -19.74
N VAL A 548 21.14 35.47 -19.50
CA VAL A 548 21.32 36.50 -20.52
C VAL A 548 22.37 36.05 -21.51
N VAL A 549 21.99 35.84 -22.77
CA VAL A 549 22.90 35.38 -23.86
C VAL A 549 23.54 36.54 -24.60
N SER A 550 22.81 37.68 -24.68
CA SER A 550 23.33 38.90 -25.31
C SER A 550 22.69 40.14 -24.70
N GLY A 551 23.39 41.28 -24.72
CA GLY A 551 22.89 42.57 -24.24
C GLY A 551 22.75 42.65 -22.72
N SER A 552 21.85 43.51 -22.25
CA SER A 552 21.47 43.65 -20.85
C SER A 552 19.99 43.95 -20.69
N PHE A 553 19.43 43.61 -19.52
CA PHE A 553 18.07 43.90 -19.14
C PHE A 553 18.05 44.79 -17.90
N LYS A 554 17.18 45.80 -17.92
CA LYS A 554 17.00 46.74 -16.80
C LYS A 554 15.60 46.66 -16.24
N LEU A 555 15.50 46.97 -14.96
CA LEU A 555 14.19 47.07 -14.29
C LEU A 555 13.32 48.11 -15.00
N GLY A 556 12.09 47.73 -15.34
CA GLY A 556 11.14 48.57 -16.06
C GLY A 556 11.21 48.46 -17.60
N ASP A 557 12.12 47.70 -18.15
CA ASP A 557 12.15 47.44 -19.60
C ASP A 557 10.85 46.83 -20.09
N THR A 558 10.46 47.25 -21.32
CA THR A 558 9.38 46.57 -22.04
C THR A 558 10.02 45.49 -22.93
N VAL A 559 9.54 44.27 -22.76
CA VAL A 559 10.17 43.10 -23.37
C VAL A 559 9.15 42.29 -24.19
N THR A 560 9.67 41.57 -25.18
CA THR A 560 8.93 40.52 -25.87
C THR A 560 9.24 39.21 -25.19
N ALA A 561 8.18 38.50 -24.73
CA ALA A 561 8.29 37.20 -24.08
C ALA A 561 7.66 36.13 -25.00
N SER A 562 8.43 35.13 -25.41
CA SER A 562 8.00 34.10 -26.37
C SER A 562 8.38 32.69 -25.88
N ILE A 563 7.43 31.80 -25.85
CA ILE A 563 7.67 30.42 -25.46
C ILE A 563 8.20 29.58 -26.62
N ASP A 564 8.79 28.42 -26.31
CA ASP A 564 9.05 27.37 -27.29
C ASP A 564 7.73 26.68 -27.64
N VAL A 565 7.17 27.09 -28.76
CA VAL A 565 5.84 26.63 -29.23
C VAL A 565 5.83 25.12 -29.52
N GLU A 566 6.91 24.54 -30.04
CA GLU A 566 6.97 23.11 -30.34
C GLU A 566 7.02 22.28 -29.06
N ARG A 567 7.75 22.74 -28.04
CA ARG A 567 7.75 22.15 -26.71
C ARG A 567 6.36 22.21 -26.09
N ARG A 568 5.70 23.39 -26.09
CA ARG A 568 4.35 23.58 -25.57
C ARG A 568 3.32 22.69 -26.29
N LYS A 569 3.41 22.51 -27.60
CA LYS A 569 2.55 21.58 -28.34
C LYS A 569 2.74 20.13 -27.88
N GLY A 570 3.97 19.72 -27.59
CA GLY A 570 4.26 18.41 -27.01
C GLY A 570 3.61 18.23 -25.66
N VAL A 571 3.78 19.20 -24.76
CA VAL A 571 3.16 19.22 -23.43
C VAL A 571 1.65 19.18 -23.50
N ARG A 572 1.01 20.02 -24.34
CA ARG A 572 -0.45 20.03 -24.55
C ARG A 572 -0.99 18.67 -25.02
N ARG A 573 -0.24 17.95 -25.90
CA ARG A 573 -0.62 16.58 -26.31
C ARG A 573 -0.57 15.61 -25.15
N ALA A 574 0.52 15.62 -24.42
CA ALA A 574 0.71 14.73 -23.27
C ALA A 574 -0.32 15.03 -22.16
N HIS A 575 -0.63 16.31 -21.90
CA HIS A 575 -1.59 16.68 -20.86
C HIS A 575 -3.02 16.28 -21.23
N THR A 576 -3.43 16.54 -22.46
CA THR A 576 -4.75 16.12 -22.94
C THR A 576 -4.88 14.57 -22.92
N ALA A 577 -3.82 13.85 -23.31
CA ALA A 577 -3.78 12.40 -23.22
C ALA A 577 -3.81 11.87 -21.78
N THR A 578 -3.30 12.65 -20.81
CA THR A 578 -3.35 12.26 -19.38
C THR A 578 -4.79 12.19 -18.87
N HIS A 579 -5.65 13.14 -19.24
CA HIS A 579 -7.09 13.10 -18.91
C HIS A 579 -7.81 11.94 -19.59
N LEU A 580 -7.52 11.67 -20.87
CA LEU A 580 -8.07 10.51 -21.55
C LEU A 580 -7.61 9.19 -20.92
N LEU A 581 -6.37 9.12 -20.45
CA LEU A 581 -5.83 7.97 -19.74
C LEU A 581 -6.51 7.77 -18.38
N ASP A 582 -6.76 8.83 -17.61
CA ASP A 582 -7.49 8.73 -16.33
C ASP A 582 -8.90 8.19 -16.55
N ALA A 583 -9.60 8.70 -17.56
CA ALA A 583 -10.92 8.20 -17.95
C ALA A 583 -10.88 6.72 -18.38
N ALA A 584 -9.90 6.33 -19.22
CA ALA A 584 -9.72 4.93 -19.65
C ALA A 584 -9.45 3.99 -18.48
N LEU A 585 -8.61 4.41 -17.54
CA LEU A 585 -8.29 3.62 -16.35
C LEU A 585 -9.52 3.42 -15.46
N LYS A 586 -10.34 4.45 -15.25
CA LYS A 586 -11.61 4.33 -14.53
C LYS A 586 -12.59 3.41 -15.25
N HIS A 587 -12.68 3.53 -16.57
CA HIS A 587 -13.56 2.70 -17.38
C HIS A 587 -13.20 1.20 -17.31
N VAL A 588 -11.91 0.87 -17.41
CA VAL A 588 -11.44 -0.53 -17.49
C VAL A 588 -11.25 -1.15 -16.10
N LEU A 589 -10.76 -0.38 -15.13
CA LEU A 589 -10.39 -0.89 -13.81
C LEU A 589 -11.44 -0.59 -12.74
N GLY A 590 -12.27 0.44 -12.93
CA GLY A 590 -13.35 0.85 -12.03
C GLY A 590 -13.08 2.16 -11.28
N ASP A 591 -14.11 2.63 -10.58
CA ASP A 591 -14.19 3.98 -9.95
C ASP A 591 -13.20 4.19 -8.79
N HIS A 592 -12.57 3.13 -8.29
CA HIS A 592 -11.53 3.22 -7.26
C HIS A 592 -10.21 3.81 -7.76
N VAL A 593 -10.07 3.97 -9.06
CA VAL A 593 -8.90 4.60 -9.67
C VAL A 593 -8.95 6.10 -9.41
N HIS A 594 -7.94 6.59 -8.69
CA HIS A 594 -7.74 8.01 -8.44
C HIS A 594 -6.31 8.39 -8.72
N GLN A 595 -6.10 9.59 -9.25
CA GLN A 595 -4.76 10.11 -9.46
C GLN A 595 -4.00 10.23 -8.13
N ALA A 596 -2.81 9.64 -8.08
CA ALA A 596 -1.87 9.74 -6.95
C ALA A 596 -0.68 10.67 -7.29
N GLY A 597 -0.43 10.90 -8.57
CA GLY A 597 0.58 11.81 -9.08
C GLY A 597 0.59 11.88 -10.59
N SER A 598 1.16 12.94 -11.14
CA SER A 598 1.27 13.14 -12.58
C SER A 598 2.59 13.85 -12.91
N LEU A 599 3.13 13.57 -14.09
CA LEU A 599 4.21 14.34 -14.70
C LEU A 599 3.98 14.40 -16.21
N VAL A 600 3.84 15.61 -16.73
CA VAL A 600 3.52 15.86 -18.13
C VAL A 600 4.69 16.62 -18.78
N GLU A 601 5.41 15.91 -19.64
CA GLU A 601 6.59 16.41 -20.37
C GLU A 601 6.29 16.49 -21.89
N PRO A 602 7.11 17.18 -22.69
CA PRO A 602 6.83 17.34 -24.12
C PRO A 602 6.90 16.03 -24.92
N ASP A 603 7.61 15.03 -24.42
CA ASP A 603 7.90 13.78 -25.10
C ASP A 603 7.31 12.52 -24.41
N ARG A 604 6.82 12.67 -23.19
CA ARG A 604 6.15 11.60 -22.44
C ARG A 604 5.18 12.16 -21.39
N LEU A 605 4.32 11.28 -20.92
CA LEU A 605 3.55 11.50 -19.70
C LEU A 605 3.77 10.34 -18.72
N ARG A 606 3.64 10.65 -17.43
CA ARG A 606 3.64 9.68 -16.35
C ARG A 606 2.40 9.91 -15.51
N PHE A 607 1.68 8.85 -15.24
CA PHE A 607 0.48 8.87 -14.44
C PHE A 607 0.55 7.83 -13.34
N ASP A 608 0.52 8.28 -12.09
CA ASP A 608 0.50 7.45 -10.90
C ASP A 608 -0.95 7.41 -10.38
N PHE A 609 -1.47 6.24 -10.12
CA PHE A 609 -2.87 6.06 -9.74
C PHE A 609 -3.06 4.93 -8.73
N THR A 610 -4.17 5.00 -7.99
CA THR A 610 -4.51 3.97 -7.00
C THR A 610 -5.03 2.72 -7.69
N HIS A 611 -4.34 1.60 -7.49
CA HIS A 611 -4.79 0.28 -7.90
C HIS A 611 -3.99 -0.80 -7.16
N PHE A 612 -4.64 -1.89 -6.80
CA PHE A 612 -4.11 -2.88 -5.86
C PHE A 612 -3.40 -4.07 -6.51
N GLU A 613 -3.52 -4.26 -7.83
CA GLU A 613 -2.90 -5.36 -8.57
C GLU A 613 -2.18 -4.90 -9.85
N GLY A 614 -1.45 -5.80 -10.50
CA GLY A 614 -0.86 -5.56 -11.83
C GLY A 614 -1.94 -5.53 -12.90
N ILE A 615 -1.81 -4.61 -13.87
CA ILE A 615 -2.73 -4.55 -15.01
C ILE A 615 -2.34 -5.66 -15.98
N THR A 616 -3.33 -6.41 -16.47
CA THR A 616 -3.07 -7.49 -17.44
C THR A 616 -2.75 -6.93 -18.83
N PRO A 617 -2.07 -7.69 -19.69
CA PRO A 617 -1.83 -7.26 -21.07
C PRO A 617 -3.12 -6.93 -21.85
N GLU A 618 -4.21 -7.65 -21.57
CA GLU A 618 -5.52 -7.43 -22.19
C GLU A 618 -6.12 -6.09 -21.73
N GLN A 619 -6.07 -5.81 -20.44
CA GLN A 619 -6.52 -4.52 -19.88
C GLN A 619 -5.67 -3.35 -20.37
N LEU A 620 -4.34 -3.53 -20.49
CA LEU A 620 -3.47 -2.50 -21.08
C LEU A 620 -3.82 -2.22 -22.53
N ALA A 621 -4.14 -3.25 -23.30
CA ALA A 621 -4.57 -3.10 -24.69
C ALA A 621 -5.94 -2.39 -24.79
N GLU A 622 -6.86 -2.66 -23.88
CA GLU A 622 -8.17 -2.01 -23.80
C GLU A 622 -8.05 -0.53 -23.43
N ILE A 623 -7.19 -0.19 -22.44
CA ILE A 623 -6.89 1.19 -22.06
C ILE A 623 -6.25 1.94 -23.24
N ASP A 624 -5.26 1.34 -23.90
CA ASP A 624 -4.59 1.93 -25.06
C ASP A 624 -5.59 2.19 -26.22
N ALA A 625 -6.49 1.24 -26.48
CA ALA A 625 -7.55 1.35 -27.46
C ALA A 625 -8.53 2.47 -27.11
N PHE A 626 -9.05 2.51 -25.88
CA PHE A 626 -9.98 3.53 -25.41
C PHE A 626 -9.44 4.95 -25.64
N VAL A 627 -8.17 5.19 -25.25
CA VAL A 627 -7.54 6.49 -25.45
C VAL A 627 -7.41 6.83 -26.93
N ASN A 628 -6.98 5.87 -27.78
CA ASN A 628 -6.83 6.11 -29.22
C ASN A 628 -8.19 6.29 -29.92
N ASP A 629 -9.25 5.61 -29.48
CA ASP A 629 -10.60 5.80 -30.02
C ASP A 629 -11.09 7.23 -29.72
N ALA A 630 -10.94 7.71 -28.48
CA ALA A 630 -11.26 9.10 -28.13
C ALA A 630 -10.41 10.13 -28.89
N VAL A 631 -9.18 9.79 -29.25
CA VAL A 631 -8.32 10.63 -30.13
C VAL A 631 -8.85 10.63 -31.55
N LEU A 632 -9.24 9.48 -32.09
CA LEU A 632 -9.73 9.34 -33.47
C LEU A 632 -11.12 9.99 -33.65
N ASP A 633 -11.94 10.01 -32.60
CA ASP A 633 -13.26 10.68 -32.60
C ASP A 633 -13.14 12.19 -32.72
N GLY A 634 -12.00 12.77 -32.43
CA GLY A 634 -11.74 14.20 -32.60
C GLY A 634 -12.63 15.07 -31.72
N ILE A 635 -12.77 14.70 -30.45
CA ILE A 635 -13.65 15.36 -29.48
C ILE A 635 -13.15 16.79 -29.21
N PRO A 636 -14.02 17.82 -29.27
CA PRO A 636 -13.65 19.17 -28.82
C PRO A 636 -13.23 19.20 -27.36
N VAL A 637 -12.16 19.90 -27.06
CA VAL A 637 -11.70 20.15 -25.68
C VAL A 637 -12.15 21.55 -25.30
N VAL A 638 -13.15 21.61 -24.45
CA VAL A 638 -13.78 22.86 -24.00
C VAL A 638 -13.22 23.21 -22.62
N THR A 639 -12.94 24.49 -22.44
CA THR A 639 -12.47 25.00 -21.15
C THR A 639 -13.41 26.08 -20.66
N GLU A 640 -13.90 25.94 -19.43
CA GLU A 640 -14.73 26.92 -18.76
C GLU A 640 -14.15 27.32 -17.40
N VAL A 641 -14.35 28.56 -17.00
CA VAL A 641 -14.02 29.06 -15.67
C VAL A 641 -15.32 29.26 -14.90
N LEU A 642 -15.55 28.47 -13.87
CA LEU A 642 -16.83 28.38 -13.17
C LEU A 642 -16.63 28.51 -11.65
N PRO A 643 -17.63 28.98 -10.91
CA PRO A 643 -17.70 28.79 -9.47
C PRO A 643 -17.62 27.30 -9.13
N ILE A 644 -16.88 26.96 -8.08
CA ILE A 644 -16.60 25.56 -7.72
C ILE A 644 -17.87 24.74 -7.53
N GLU A 645 -18.93 25.33 -6.97
CA GLU A 645 -20.20 24.65 -6.73
C GLU A 645 -20.97 24.36 -8.05
N GLU A 646 -20.83 25.22 -9.05
CA GLU A 646 -21.41 24.98 -10.38
C GLU A 646 -20.63 23.86 -11.12
N ALA A 647 -19.30 23.88 -11.01
CA ALA A 647 -18.44 22.87 -11.60
C ALA A 647 -18.72 21.46 -11.01
N LYS A 648 -18.91 21.36 -9.70
CA LYS A 648 -19.32 20.12 -9.04
C LYS A 648 -20.69 19.63 -9.48
N LYS A 649 -21.66 20.54 -9.64
CA LYS A 649 -23.01 20.20 -10.13
C LYS A 649 -23.00 19.68 -11.56
N LYS A 650 -22.07 20.14 -12.41
CA LYS A 650 -21.84 19.59 -13.75
C LYS A 650 -21.22 18.18 -13.74
N GLY A 651 -20.75 17.69 -12.58
CA GLY A 651 -20.09 16.40 -12.46
C GLY A 651 -18.57 16.44 -12.69
N ALA A 652 -17.96 17.63 -12.69
CA ALA A 652 -16.52 17.75 -12.88
C ALA A 652 -15.74 17.16 -11.70
N VAL A 653 -14.76 16.32 -12.01
CA VAL A 653 -13.94 15.61 -11.03
C VAL A 653 -12.83 16.53 -10.53
N ALA A 654 -12.74 16.66 -9.20
CA ALA A 654 -11.64 17.36 -8.53
C ALA A 654 -10.55 16.37 -8.09
N MET A 655 -9.28 16.76 -8.17
CA MET A 655 -8.19 15.96 -7.62
C MET A 655 -8.30 15.86 -6.11
N PHE A 656 -8.14 14.66 -5.59
CA PHE A 656 -8.28 14.38 -4.16
C PHE A 656 -7.17 15.07 -3.35
N GLY A 657 -7.55 15.89 -2.37
CA GLY A 657 -6.62 16.51 -1.43
C GLY A 657 -6.04 17.87 -1.85
N GLU A 658 -6.42 18.42 -3.01
CA GLU A 658 -6.06 19.77 -3.40
C GLU A 658 -7.07 20.82 -2.88
N LYS A 659 -6.55 22.01 -2.54
CA LYS A 659 -7.38 23.16 -2.18
C LYS A 659 -7.61 24.00 -3.43
N TYR A 660 -8.84 24.09 -3.83
CA TYR A 660 -9.28 24.97 -4.92
C TYR A 660 -9.79 26.30 -4.36
N GLY A 661 -9.68 27.36 -5.15
CA GLY A 661 -10.33 28.64 -4.85
C GLY A 661 -11.83 28.60 -5.13
N ASP A 662 -12.50 29.73 -4.90
CA ASP A 662 -13.95 29.87 -5.14
C ASP A 662 -14.32 29.68 -6.63
N VAL A 663 -13.36 29.88 -7.52
CA VAL A 663 -13.48 29.74 -8.97
C VAL A 663 -12.45 28.74 -9.48
N VAL A 664 -12.89 27.82 -10.32
CA VAL A 664 -12.08 26.73 -10.87
C VAL A 664 -12.15 26.70 -12.40
N ARG A 665 -11.07 26.25 -13.02
CA ARG A 665 -11.02 25.99 -14.46
C ARG A 665 -11.37 24.53 -14.68
N VAL A 666 -12.41 24.27 -15.48
CA VAL A 666 -12.90 22.94 -15.88
C VAL A 666 -12.47 22.66 -17.30
N VAL A 667 -11.91 21.52 -17.56
CA VAL A 667 -11.58 21.00 -18.90
C VAL A 667 -12.48 19.82 -19.20
N GLU A 668 -13.25 19.94 -20.28
CA GLU A 668 -14.25 18.98 -20.72
C GLU A 668 -13.87 18.40 -22.09
N MET A 669 -13.99 17.10 -22.24
CA MET A 669 -13.76 16.34 -23.48
C MET A 669 -14.99 15.46 -23.76
N GLY A 670 -16.11 16.12 -24.12
CA GLY A 670 -17.39 15.45 -24.30
C GLY A 670 -17.81 14.64 -23.06
N ASP A 671 -18.34 13.45 -23.31
CA ASP A 671 -18.74 12.52 -22.23
C ASP A 671 -17.57 11.68 -21.68
N VAL A 672 -16.35 11.87 -22.22
CA VAL A 672 -15.19 11.03 -21.85
C VAL A 672 -14.53 11.53 -20.58
N SER A 673 -14.27 12.83 -20.46
CA SER A 673 -13.59 13.40 -19.28
C SER A 673 -14.06 14.82 -18.98
N MET A 674 -14.27 15.12 -17.70
CA MET A 674 -14.55 16.48 -17.20
C MET A 674 -13.85 16.67 -15.86
N GLU A 675 -12.79 17.49 -15.81
CA GLU A 675 -11.91 17.58 -14.64
C GLU A 675 -11.52 19.04 -14.33
N PHE A 676 -11.23 19.32 -13.05
CA PHE A 676 -10.60 20.56 -12.63
C PHE A 676 -9.14 20.56 -13.05
N CYS A 677 -8.77 21.44 -13.97
CA CYS A 677 -7.41 21.49 -14.47
C CYS A 677 -6.92 22.89 -14.85
N GLY A 678 -5.82 23.33 -14.23
CA GLY A 678 -5.16 24.59 -14.56
C GLY A 678 -4.09 24.50 -15.66
N GLY A 679 -3.87 23.32 -16.24
CA GLY A 679 -2.85 23.09 -17.26
C GLY A 679 -3.23 23.57 -18.67
N THR A 680 -2.28 23.45 -19.59
CA THR A 680 -2.49 23.81 -20.99
C THR A 680 -2.91 22.59 -21.81
N HIS A 681 -3.97 22.73 -22.58
CA HIS A 681 -4.57 21.65 -23.37
C HIS A 681 -4.63 21.97 -24.86
N LEU A 682 -4.88 20.93 -25.65
CA LEU A 682 -5.30 21.06 -27.03
C LEU A 682 -6.76 21.52 -27.08
N ASP A 683 -7.21 22.00 -28.21
CA ASP A 683 -8.60 22.35 -28.48
C ASP A 683 -9.43 21.20 -29.05
N ASN A 684 -8.75 20.07 -29.41
CA ASN A 684 -9.39 18.88 -29.96
C ASN A 684 -8.51 17.64 -29.70
N THR A 685 -9.12 16.53 -29.31
CA THR A 685 -8.41 15.29 -28.97
C THR A 685 -7.64 14.70 -30.16
N ALA A 686 -8.10 14.86 -31.40
CA ALA A 686 -7.37 14.38 -32.60
C ALA A 686 -5.94 14.95 -32.70
N LYS A 687 -5.68 16.12 -32.13
CA LYS A 687 -4.34 16.74 -32.12
C LYS A 687 -3.36 16.08 -31.16
N VAL A 688 -3.81 15.18 -30.26
CA VAL A 688 -2.96 14.29 -29.48
C VAL A 688 -2.10 13.43 -30.42
N GLY A 689 -2.66 13.02 -31.55
CA GLY A 689 -2.07 12.04 -32.44
C GLY A 689 -2.17 10.63 -31.84
N LEU A 690 -1.26 9.73 -32.22
CA LEU A 690 -1.27 8.38 -31.65
C LEU A 690 -0.79 8.40 -30.20
N PHE A 691 -1.51 7.69 -29.33
CA PHE A 691 -1.12 7.40 -27.94
C PHE A 691 -0.54 5.98 -27.84
N ARG A 692 0.41 5.78 -26.93
CA ARG A 692 0.90 4.43 -26.61
C ARG A 692 1.45 4.34 -25.21
N ILE A 693 1.01 3.30 -24.50
CA ILE A 693 1.58 2.92 -23.21
C ILE A 693 2.98 2.32 -23.42
N LYS A 694 3.97 2.79 -22.67
CA LYS A 694 5.37 2.34 -22.72
C LYS A 694 5.68 1.33 -21.61
N SER A 695 5.19 1.59 -20.43
CA SER A 695 5.44 0.77 -19.26
C SER A 695 4.30 0.90 -18.25
N GLU A 696 4.10 -0.14 -17.50
CA GLU A 696 3.24 -0.20 -16.34
C GLU A 696 3.98 -0.90 -15.21
N GLY A 697 3.83 -0.42 -13.97
CA GLY A 697 4.49 -1.02 -12.82
C GLY A 697 4.05 -0.45 -11.48
N SER A 698 4.43 -1.12 -10.40
CA SER A 698 4.16 -0.65 -9.03
C SER A 698 5.19 0.40 -8.63
N VAL A 699 4.73 1.47 -7.98
CA VAL A 699 5.59 2.54 -7.41
C VAL A 699 5.60 2.45 -5.88
N ALA A 700 4.42 2.17 -5.33
CA ALA A 700 4.21 1.96 -3.91
C ALA A 700 3.08 0.94 -3.72
N SER A 701 2.88 0.50 -2.50
CA SER A 701 1.74 -0.37 -2.22
C SER A 701 0.43 0.35 -2.50
N GLY A 702 -0.43 -0.27 -3.32
CA GLY A 702 -1.69 0.32 -3.76
C GLY A 702 -1.55 1.46 -4.77
N VAL A 703 -0.35 1.74 -5.29
CA VAL A 703 -0.11 2.76 -6.31
C VAL A 703 0.63 2.17 -7.51
N ARG A 704 0.03 2.31 -8.68
CA ARG A 704 0.58 1.89 -9.96
C ARG A 704 1.00 3.10 -10.78
N ARG A 705 1.91 2.92 -11.70
CA ARG A 705 2.42 3.92 -12.62
C ARG A 705 2.28 3.46 -14.05
N ILE A 706 1.73 4.31 -14.89
CA ILE A 706 1.82 4.19 -16.36
C ILE A 706 2.70 5.32 -16.88
N GLU A 707 3.62 4.96 -17.78
CA GLU A 707 4.31 5.91 -18.65
C GLU A 707 3.82 5.71 -20.07
N ALA A 708 3.49 6.81 -20.75
CA ALA A 708 2.99 6.78 -22.12
C ALA A 708 3.59 7.91 -22.96
N ILE A 709 3.49 7.76 -24.27
CA ILE A 709 3.97 8.71 -25.28
C ILE A 709 2.86 9.06 -26.26
N THR A 710 2.98 10.24 -26.89
CA THR A 710 1.97 10.76 -27.83
C THR A 710 2.60 11.27 -29.12
N GLY A 711 1.80 11.41 -30.18
CA GLY A 711 2.11 12.11 -31.41
C GLY A 711 3.46 11.73 -32.05
N LYS A 712 4.37 12.70 -32.18
CA LYS A 712 5.68 12.52 -32.84
C LYS A 712 6.52 11.42 -32.18
N GLN A 713 6.45 11.26 -30.88
CA GLN A 713 7.22 10.24 -30.14
C GLN A 713 6.69 8.84 -30.41
N THR A 714 5.37 8.68 -30.48
CA THR A 714 4.75 7.40 -30.86
C THR A 714 5.11 7.00 -32.28
N LEU A 715 5.08 7.96 -33.24
CA LEU A 715 5.51 7.69 -34.61
C LEU A 715 6.99 7.31 -34.69
N ALA A 716 7.86 7.98 -33.94
CA ALA A 716 9.28 7.63 -33.87
C ALA A 716 9.52 6.23 -33.30
N GLU A 717 8.73 5.83 -32.31
CA GLU A 717 8.79 4.50 -31.72
C GLU A 717 8.33 3.42 -32.73
N ILE A 718 7.22 3.67 -33.42
CA ILE A 718 6.72 2.77 -34.48
C ILE A 718 7.80 2.57 -35.54
N ARG A 719 8.44 3.65 -36.03
CA ARG A 719 9.53 3.56 -37.01
C ARG A 719 10.71 2.74 -36.48
N ARG A 720 11.15 2.99 -35.25
CA ARG A 720 12.23 2.24 -34.61
C ARG A 720 11.92 0.74 -34.51
N ASN A 721 10.69 0.41 -34.14
CA ASN A 721 10.26 -0.99 -34.06
C ASN A 721 10.19 -1.63 -35.43
N GLN A 722 9.69 -0.91 -36.45
CA GLN A 722 9.69 -1.37 -37.83
C GLN A 722 11.12 -1.62 -38.35
N GLU A 723 12.04 -0.71 -38.07
CA GLU A 723 13.47 -0.87 -38.45
C GLU A 723 14.12 -2.07 -37.73
N ARG A 724 13.76 -2.34 -36.48
CA ARG A 724 14.21 -3.54 -35.76
C ARG A 724 13.71 -4.81 -36.42
N ILE A 725 12.43 -4.86 -36.78
CA ILE A 725 11.82 -6.00 -37.46
C ILE A 725 12.51 -6.24 -38.81
N VAL A 726 12.70 -5.18 -39.61
CA VAL A 726 13.43 -5.25 -40.87
C VAL A 726 14.85 -5.82 -40.69
N ARG A 727 15.57 -5.32 -39.70
CA ARG A 727 16.93 -5.75 -39.36
C ARG A 727 17.00 -7.23 -38.98
N VAL A 728 16.04 -7.68 -38.13
CA VAL A 728 15.96 -9.09 -37.73
C VAL A 728 15.64 -9.98 -38.94
N ALA A 729 14.69 -9.55 -39.79
CA ALA A 729 14.39 -10.27 -41.04
C ALA A 729 15.62 -10.40 -41.97
N GLN A 730 16.39 -9.31 -42.13
CA GLN A 730 17.66 -9.33 -42.88
C GLN A 730 18.70 -10.29 -42.29
N MET A 731 18.88 -10.30 -40.95
CA MET A 731 19.79 -11.23 -40.27
C MET A 731 19.39 -12.71 -40.53
N LEU A 732 18.09 -12.98 -40.54
CA LEU A 732 17.55 -14.30 -40.83
C LEU A 732 17.40 -14.61 -42.32
N LYS A 733 17.79 -13.63 -43.18
CA LYS A 733 17.69 -13.74 -44.67
C LYS A 733 16.28 -14.13 -45.11
N THR A 734 15.26 -13.43 -44.57
CA THR A 734 13.85 -13.67 -44.88
C THR A 734 13.09 -12.34 -45.04
N THR A 735 11.82 -12.42 -45.42
CA THR A 735 10.91 -11.26 -45.44
C THR A 735 10.28 -11.04 -44.06
N GLN A 736 9.72 -9.85 -43.83
CA GLN A 736 8.98 -9.58 -42.57
C GLN A 736 7.79 -10.53 -42.38
N ALA A 737 7.07 -10.85 -43.45
CA ALA A 737 5.93 -11.74 -43.42
C ALA A 737 6.27 -13.20 -43.05
N GLU A 738 7.50 -13.62 -43.35
CA GLU A 738 7.97 -14.98 -43.08
C GLU A 738 8.85 -15.08 -41.85
N LEU A 739 9.01 -13.99 -41.09
CA LEU A 739 9.97 -13.88 -39.98
C LEU A 739 9.74 -14.94 -38.91
N GLU A 740 8.50 -15.10 -38.48
CA GLU A 740 8.11 -16.06 -37.43
C GLU A 740 8.37 -17.50 -37.89
N SER A 741 7.88 -17.87 -39.07
CA SER A 741 8.06 -19.23 -39.61
C SER A 741 9.54 -19.56 -39.85
N LYS A 742 10.34 -18.58 -40.27
CA LYS A 742 11.79 -18.77 -40.44
C LYS A 742 12.50 -18.94 -39.10
N LEU A 743 12.11 -18.17 -38.07
CA LEU A 743 12.66 -18.29 -36.72
C LEU A 743 12.30 -19.65 -36.11
N GLU A 744 11.07 -20.08 -36.23
CA GLU A 744 10.63 -21.41 -35.77
C GLU A 744 11.40 -22.53 -36.46
N ALA A 745 11.58 -22.44 -37.78
CA ALA A 745 12.37 -23.42 -38.57
C ALA A 745 13.84 -23.45 -38.05
N GLN A 746 14.45 -22.31 -37.80
CA GLN A 746 15.83 -22.27 -37.26
C GLN A 746 15.95 -22.81 -35.84
N ILE A 747 14.99 -22.53 -34.97
CA ILE A 747 14.93 -23.09 -33.63
C ILE A 747 14.80 -24.62 -33.69
N GLY A 748 13.95 -25.11 -34.60
CA GLY A 748 13.81 -26.55 -34.90
C GLY A 748 15.12 -27.17 -35.35
N GLU A 749 15.76 -26.58 -36.37
CA GLU A 749 17.06 -27.04 -36.91
C GLU A 749 18.15 -27.05 -35.83
N LEU A 750 18.22 -26.02 -35.02
CA LEU A 750 19.18 -25.94 -33.88
C LEU A 750 18.94 -27.05 -32.86
N LYS A 751 17.67 -27.39 -32.58
CA LYS A 751 17.32 -28.50 -31.71
C LYS A 751 17.73 -29.85 -32.28
N ASP A 752 17.51 -30.05 -33.59
CA ASP A 752 17.90 -31.26 -34.28
C ASP A 752 19.42 -31.41 -34.37
N ILE A 753 20.14 -30.31 -34.62
CA ILE A 753 21.60 -30.31 -34.65
C ILE A 753 22.18 -30.65 -33.26
N LYS A 754 21.62 -30.09 -32.20
CA LYS A 754 22.01 -30.44 -30.84
C LYS A 754 21.79 -31.93 -30.53
N ALA A 755 20.62 -32.45 -30.90
CA ALA A 755 20.32 -33.88 -30.74
C ALA A 755 21.30 -34.78 -31.52
N LYS A 756 21.60 -34.41 -32.77
CA LYS A 756 22.56 -35.12 -33.60
C LYS A 756 23.98 -35.04 -33.00
N LEU A 757 24.37 -33.87 -32.48
CA LEU A 757 25.68 -33.71 -31.82
C LEU A 757 25.82 -34.61 -30.60
N GLU A 758 24.79 -34.66 -29.76
CA GLU A 758 24.80 -35.57 -28.61
C GLU A 758 24.87 -37.05 -29.03
N LYS A 759 24.14 -37.44 -30.08
CA LYS A 759 24.21 -38.79 -30.62
C LYS A 759 25.61 -39.10 -31.18
N PHE A 760 26.22 -38.19 -31.93
CA PHE A 760 27.61 -38.37 -32.43
C PHE A 760 28.62 -38.49 -31.25
N LYS A 761 28.47 -37.70 -30.17
CA LYS A 761 29.31 -37.85 -29.00
C LYS A 761 29.14 -39.19 -28.32
N GLU A 762 27.92 -39.71 -28.24
CA GLU A 762 27.66 -41.06 -27.70
C GLU A 762 28.25 -42.15 -28.59
N GLU A 763 28.09 -42.07 -29.90
CA GLU A 763 28.69 -43.03 -30.86
C GLU A 763 30.21 -42.99 -30.84
N ALA A 764 30.82 -41.81 -30.72
CA ALA A 764 32.27 -41.65 -30.61
C ALA A 764 32.77 -42.28 -29.32
N SER A 765 32.08 -42.05 -28.20
CA SER A 765 32.41 -42.63 -26.90
C SER A 765 32.31 -44.17 -26.91
N LEU A 766 31.29 -44.73 -27.57
CA LEU A 766 31.12 -46.19 -27.74
C LEU A 766 32.17 -46.77 -28.67
N GLY A 767 32.58 -46.08 -29.71
CA GLY A 767 33.69 -46.48 -30.62
C GLY A 767 35.01 -46.57 -29.88
N GLU A 768 35.26 -45.56 -29.03
CA GLU A 768 36.45 -45.50 -28.18
C GLU A 768 36.46 -46.65 -27.15
N ALA A 769 35.31 -46.89 -26.49
CA ALA A 769 35.18 -48.03 -25.57
C ALA A 769 35.50 -49.39 -26.22
N ARG A 770 35.09 -49.61 -27.45
CA ARG A 770 35.43 -50.82 -28.21
C ARG A 770 36.93 -50.91 -28.52
N SER A 771 37.57 -49.80 -28.86
CA SER A 771 39.02 -49.77 -29.10
C SER A 771 39.81 -50.10 -27.82
N PHE A 772 39.37 -49.65 -26.66
CA PHE A 772 39.94 -50.01 -25.38
C PHE A 772 39.84 -51.50 -25.09
N LEU A 773 38.70 -52.11 -25.33
CA LEU A 773 38.55 -53.56 -25.15
C LEU A 773 39.47 -54.36 -26.10
N THR A 774 39.69 -53.87 -27.30
CA THR A 774 40.60 -54.54 -28.28
C THR A 774 42.06 -54.36 -27.87
N ALA A 775 42.42 -53.22 -27.29
CA ALA A 775 43.81 -52.91 -26.83
C ALA A 775 44.12 -53.38 -25.40
N ALA A 776 43.15 -54.01 -24.71
CA ALA A 776 43.27 -54.42 -23.33
C ALA A 776 44.43 -55.36 -23.14
N LYS A 777 45.26 -55.11 -22.16
CA LYS A 777 46.38 -56.04 -21.73
C LYS A 777 45.77 -57.19 -20.95
N THR A 778 46.39 -58.37 -21.08
CA THR A 778 46.03 -59.50 -20.23
C THR A 778 46.98 -59.56 -19.04
N VAL A 779 46.45 -59.42 -17.84
CA VAL A 779 47.16 -59.54 -16.59
C VAL A 779 46.61 -60.73 -15.77
N GLY A 780 47.35 -61.80 -15.68
CA GLY A 780 46.86 -63.09 -15.19
C GLY A 780 45.71 -63.61 -16.10
N SER A 781 44.50 -63.68 -15.54
CA SER A 781 43.31 -64.11 -16.26
C SER A 781 42.31 -63.00 -16.54
N LEU A 782 42.71 -61.75 -16.31
CA LEU A 782 41.84 -60.55 -16.46
C LEU A 782 42.34 -59.60 -17.57
N LYS A 783 41.44 -58.86 -18.19
CA LYS A 783 41.76 -57.80 -19.16
C LYS A 783 41.88 -56.48 -18.47
N VAL A 784 43.04 -55.85 -18.49
CA VAL A 784 43.32 -54.56 -17.88
C VAL A 784 43.36 -53.47 -18.96
N ILE A 785 42.64 -52.39 -18.73
CA ILE A 785 42.56 -51.19 -19.57
C ILE A 785 42.98 -50.01 -18.70
N THR A 786 44.04 -49.30 -19.10
CA THR A 786 44.46 -48.05 -18.51
C THR A 786 44.49 -46.98 -19.61
N ALA A 787 43.78 -45.86 -19.44
CA ALA A 787 43.79 -44.83 -20.44
C ALA A 787 43.58 -43.44 -19.82
N GLN A 788 44.26 -42.43 -20.38
CA GLN A 788 44.01 -41.02 -20.10
C GLN A 788 43.21 -40.41 -21.26
N ARG A 789 42.19 -39.62 -20.85
CA ARG A 789 41.39 -38.84 -21.79
C ARG A 789 41.07 -37.48 -21.17
N ASP A 790 41.75 -36.46 -21.67
CA ASP A 790 41.57 -35.09 -21.12
C ASP A 790 40.26 -34.46 -21.58
N GLY A 791 39.68 -33.61 -20.73
CA GLY A 791 38.44 -32.90 -20.99
C GLY A 791 37.15 -33.71 -20.91
N MET A 792 37.21 -35.00 -20.51
CA MET A 792 36.04 -35.83 -20.32
C MET A 792 35.37 -35.53 -18.96
N ASP A 793 34.09 -35.22 -18.98
CA ASP A 793 33.37 -35.00 -17.75
C ASP A 793 33.13 -36.31 -16.96
N PRO A 794 32.89 -36.24 -15.63
CA PRO A 794 32.70 -37.43 -14.81
C PRO A 794 31.54 -38.35 -15.23
N ASN A 795 30.48 -37.79 -15.86
CA ASN A 795 29.34 -38.60 -16.31
C ASN A 795 29.68 -39.34 -17.60
N ALA A 796 30.42 -38.71 -18.52
CA ALA A 796 30.91 -39.36 -19.75
C ALA A 796 31.87 -40.50 -19.37
N MET A 797 32.79 -40.29 -18.40
CA MET A 797 33.66 -41.33 -17.88
C MET A 797 32.88 -42.50 -17.29
N ARG A 798 31.83 -42.25 -16.49
CA ARG A 798 30.98 -43.31 -15.94
C ARG A 798 30.32 -44.15 -17.04
N LYS A 799 29.67 -43.46 -18.01
CA LYS A 799 29.04 -44.16 -19.14
C LYS A 799 30.03 -45.08 -19.91
N LEU A 800 31.23 -44.57 -20.14
CA LEU A 800 32.31 -45.34 -20.77
C LEU A 800 32.72 -46.53 -19.91
N GLY A 801 32.92 -46.33 -18.61
CA GLY A 801 33.26 -47.39 -17.66
C GLY A 801 32.15 -48.44 -17.54
N ASP A 802 30.90 -48.04 -17.46
CA ASP A 802 29.75 -48.95 -17.43
C ASP A 802 29.69 -49.82 -18.69
N PHE A 803 29.92 -49.23 -19.88
CA PHE A 803 30.00 -49.98 -21.12
C PHE A 803 31.11 -51.03 -21.12
N LEU A 804 32.32 -50.67 -20.65
CA LEU A 804 33.45 -51.61 -20.55
C LEU A 804 33.10 -52.76 -19.61
N ARG A 805 32.55 -52.50 -18.45
CA ARG A 805 32.11 -53.47 -17.48
C ARG A 805 31.03 -54.43 -17.98
N ASP A 806 30.04 -53.90 -18.69
CA ASP A 806 28.93 -54.68 -19.17
C ASP A 806 29.29 -55.58 -20.37
N LYS A 807 30.28 -55.15 -21.19
CA LYS A 807 30.73 -55.91 -22.40
C LYS A 807 31.77 -56.96 -22.11
N GLU A 808 32.59 -56.81 -21.08
CA GLU A 808 33.69 -57.73 -20.74
C GLU A 808 33.66 -58.04 -19.20
N PRO A 809 33.10 -59.20 -18.82
CA PRO A 809 33.01 -59.61 -17.42
C PRO A 809 34.36 -59.69 -16.69
N GLY A 810 35.47 -59.95 -17.42
CA GLY A 810 36.82 -60.01 -16.86
C GLY A 810 37.60 -58.66 -16.94
N VAL A 811 36.93 -57.55 -17.25
CA VAL A 811 37.61 -56.25 -17.38
C VAL A 811 37.95 -55.61 -16.05
N VAL A 812 39.13 -54.99 -16.00
CA VAL A 812 39.53 -53.98 -15.03
C VAL A 812 39.88 -52.73 -15.82
N GLY A 813 38.99 -51.78 -15.85
CA GLY A 813 39.15 -50.51 -16.58
C GLY A 813 39.48 -49.38 -15.63
N VAL A 814 40.59 -48.67 -15.88
CA VAL A 814 40.97 -47.48 -15.16
C VAL A 814 41.18 -46.34 -16.11
N LEU A 815 40.36 -45.32 -15.97
CA LEU A 815 40.34 -44.13 -16.83
C LEU A 815 40.73 -42.91 -16.02
N ALA A 816 41.57 -42.06 -16.60
CA ALA A 816 41.92 -40.75 -16.06
C ALA A 816 41.52 -39.63 -16.99
N SER A 817 40.99 -38.53 -16.43
CA SER A 817 40.70 -37.31 -17.19
C SER A 817 41.30 -36.11 -16.47
N VAL A 818 41.92 -35.24 -17.24
CA VAL A 818 42.42 -33.95 -16.73
C VAL A 818 41.55 -32.84 -17.29
N HIS A 819 40.98 -32.02 -16.40
CA HIS A 819 40.20 -30.86 -16.74
C HIS A 819 40.47 -29.74 -15.72
N ASP A 820 40.75 -28.51 -16.21
CA ASP A 820 41.08 -27.35 -15.37
C ASP A 820 42.11 -27.61 -14.28
N GLY A 821 43.18 -28.39 -14.62
CA GLY A 821 44.26 -28.70 -13.71
C GLY A 821 43.89 -29.69 -12.60
N LYS A 822 42.75 -30.35 -12.68
CA LYS A 822 42.30 -31.40 -11.77
C LYS A 822 42.30 -32.77 -12.47
N VAL A 823 42.68 -33.78 -11.73
CA VAL A 823 42.64 -35.18 -12.18
C VAL A 823 41.34 -35.81 -11.68
N THR A 824 40.60 -36.44 -12.55
CA THR A 824 39.48 -37.33 -12.23
C THR A 824 39.87 -38.75 -12.64
N LEU A 825 39.74 -39.70 -11.71
CA LEU A 825 40.02 -41.09 -11.88
C LEU A 825 38.73 -41.90 -11.78
N LEU A 826 38.51 -42.84 -12.69
CA LEU A 826 37.44 -43.84 -12.65
C LEU A 826 38.05 -45.23 -12.74
N ALA A 827 37.67 -46.11 -11.84
CA ALA A 827 37.96 -47.56 -11.96
C ALA A 827 36.63 -48.31 -12.08
N VAL A 828 36.59 -49.28 -12.99
CA VAL A 828 35.48 -50.22 -13.11
C VAL A 828 36.00 -51.66 -13.18
N CYS A 829 35.30 -52.58 -12.55
CA CYS A 829 35.61 -53.98 -12.51
C CYS A 829 34.40 -54.82 -12.95
N GLY A 830 34.58 -55.65 -13.97
CA GLY A 830 33.57 -56.59 -14.39
C GLY A 830 33.30 -57.68 -13.35
N LYS A 831 32.20 -58.42 -13.51
CA LYS A 831 31.73 -59.40 -12.51
C LYS A 831 32.79 -60.48 -12.20
N ASP A 832 33.50 -60.96 -13.20
CA ASP A 832 34.55 -61.98 -13.01
C ASP A 832 35.77 -61.41 -12.34
N ALA A 833 36.11 -60.15 -12.57
CA ALA A 833 37.19 -59.46 -11.90
C ALA A 833 36.88 -59.28 -10.40
N VAL A 834 35.64 -58.87 -10.08
CA VAL A 834 35.19 -58.74 -8.69
C VAL A 834 35.16 -60.11 -7.98
N ALA A 835 34.68 -61.16 -8.66
CA ALA A 835 34.67 -62.55 -8.13
C ALA A 835 36.07 -63.06 -7.82
N LYS A 836 37.07 -62.61 -8.53
CA LYS A 836 38.48 -62.91 -8.28
C LYS A 836 39.17 -62.01 -7.25
N GLY A 837 38.39 -61.11 -6.59
CA GLY A 837 38.81 -60.24 -5.52
C GLY A 837 39.34 -58.88 -5.95
N VAL A 838 39.43 -58.60 -7.25
CA VAL A 838 39.80 -57.25 -7.76
C VAL A 838 38.61 -56.27 -7.61
N LYS A 839 38.80 -55.25 -6.79
CA LYS A 839 37.71 -54.26 -6.51
C LYS A 839 38.11 -52.86 -6.96
N ALA A 840 37.22 -52.18 -7.71
CA ALA A 840 37.45 -50.84 -8.20
C ALA A 840 37.75 -49.84 -7.06
N GLY A 841 37.05 -49.98 -5.93
CA GLY A 841 37.30 -49.14 -4.76
C GLY A 841 38.69 -49.24 -4.19
N ASP A 842 39.28 -50.41 -4.22
CA ASP A 842 40.63 -50.65 -3.69
C ASP A 842 41.69 -50.14 -4.70
N ILE A 843 41.43 -50.27 -6.00
CA ILE A 843 42.28 -49.67 -7.05
C ILE A 843 42.30 -48.14 -6.88
N ILE A 844 41.14 -47.49 -6.78
CA ILE A 844 41.09 -46.04 -6.64
C ILE A 844 41.76 -45.58 -5.33
N LYS A 845 41.59 -46.28 -4.22
CA LYS A 845 42.28 -45.97 -2.95
C LYS A 845 43.81 -46.07 -3.08
N ALA A 846 44.34 -46.95 -3.93
CA ALA A 846 45.74 -47.08 -4.18
C ALA A 846 46.30 -46.01 -5.12
N ILE A 847 45.57 -45.67 -6.21
CA ILE A 847 46.12 -44.80 -7.23
C ILE A 847 45.78 -43.31 -7.04
N ALA A 848 44.69 -42.99 -6.39
CA ALA A 848 44.33 -41.57 -6.17
C ALA A 848 45.33 -40.78 -5.30
N PRO A 849 45.98 -41.38 -4.27
CA PRO A 849 47.04 -40.70 -3.53
C PRO A 849 48.26 -40.37 -4.38
N ILE A 850 48.56 -41.16 -5.44
CA ILE A 850 49.68 -40.90 -6.36
C ILE A 850 49.45 -39.56 -7.10
N CYS A 851 48.18 -39.23 -7.38
CA CYS A 851 47.79 -37.96 -8.02
C CYS A 851 47.51 -36.85 -6.98
N GLY A 852 47.95 -37.02 -5.73
CA GLY A 852 47.69 -35.99 -4.68
C GLY A 852 46.24 -35.87 -4.28
N GLY A 853 45.48 -36.96 -4.28
CA GLY A 853 44.06 -36.93 -4.01
C GLY A 853 43.50 -38.07 -3.19
N LYS A 854 42.17 -38.21 -3.21
CA LYS A 854 41.44 -39.27 -2.49
C LYS A 854 40.32 -39.82 -3.37
N GLY A 855 39.90 -41.04 -3.10
CA GLY A 855 38.80 -41.64 -3.80
C GLY A 855 38.33 -42.93 -3.17
N GLY A 856 37.30 -43.53 -3.76
CA GLY A 856 36.72 -44.79 -3.34
C GLY A 856 35.38 -45.05 -4.00
N GLY A 857 34.75 -46.14 -3.67
CA GLY A 857 33.47 -46.51 -4.26
C GLY A 857 33.13 -47.98 -4.02
N LYS A 858 32.25 -48.51 -4.85
CA LYS A 858 31.78 -49.88 -4.83
C LYS A 858 32.84 -50.83 -5.44
N PRO A 859 32.71 -52.13 -5.19
CA PRO A 859 33.62 -53.11 -5.78
C PRO A 859 33.62 -53.08 -7.32
N ASP A 860 32.55 -52.80 -7.96
CA ASP A 860 32.31 -52.78 -9.42
C ASP A 860 32.61 -51.43 -10.09
N SER A 861 32.54 -50.32 -9.34
CA SER A 861 32.79 -48.96 -9.86
C SER A 861 33.21 -48.00 -8.75
N ALA A 862 34.25 -47.22 -8.94
CA ALA A 862 34.80 -46.27 -8.00
C ALA A 862 35.39 -45.06 -8.72
N MET A 863 35.31 -43.91 -8.06
CA MET A 863 35.89 -42.66 -8.57
C MET A 863 36.79 -42.01 -7.52
N GLY A 864 37.80 -41.33 -8.00
CA GLY A 864 38.71 -40.52 -7.20
C GLY A 864 39.10 -39.27 -7.96
N GLY A 865 39.80 -38.39 -7.28
CA GLY A 865 40.37 -37.20 -7.90
C GLY A 865 41.69 -36.82 -7.25
N GLY A 866 42.43 -35.93 -7.94
CA GLY A 866 43.72 -35.42 -7.45
C GLY A 866 44.07 -34.10 -8.13
N THR A 867 45.19 -33.51 -7.71
CA THR A 867 45.66 -32.21 -8.23
C THR A 867 47.03 -32.30 -8.92
N GLU A 868 47.70 -33.44 -8.80
CA GLU A 868 49.04 -33.67 -9.40
C GLU A 868 48.91 -34.31 -10.79
N VAL A 869 48.66 -33.44 -11.80
CA VAL A 869 48.47 -33.87 -13.20
C VAL A 869 49.66 -34.64 -13.76
N SER A 870 50.91 -34.27 -13.41
CA SER A 870 52.16 -34.96 -13.85
C SER A 870 52.32 -36.39 -13.39
N LYS A 871 51.47 -36.81 -12.45
CA LYS A 871 51.52 -38.15 -11.82
C LYS A 871 50.44 -39.11 -12.36
N VAL A 872 49.68 -38.69 -13.37
CA VAL A 872 48.58 -39.52 -13.93
C VAL A 872 49.17 -40.80 -14.53
N ASP A 873 50.24 -40.71 -15.30
CA ASP A 873 50.89 -41.87 -15.91
C ASP A 873 51.43 -42.84 -14.84
N ASP A 874 52.03 -42.35 -13.77
CA ASP A 874 52.48 -43.14 -12.65
C ASP A 874 51.37 -43.94 -11.96
N ALA A 875 50.20 -43.24 -11.81
CA ALA A 875 49.02 -43.84 -11.22
C ALA A 875 48.39 -44.92 -12.11
N LEU A 876 48.30 -44.65 -13.44
CA LEU A 876 47.85 -45.66 -14.42
C LEU A 876 48.84 -46.87 -14.53
N ALA A 877 50.14 -46.66 -14.50
CA ALA A 877 51.15 -47.73 -14.56
C ALA A 877 51.07 -48.64 -13.33
N ALA A 878 50.70 -48.11 -12.17
CA ALA A 878 50.61 -48.94 -10.93
C ALA A 878 49.45 -49.95 -10.95
N VAL A 879 48.46 -49.79 -11.90
CA VAL A 879 47.28 -50.67 -11.97
C VAL A 879 47.64 -52.12 -12.29
N ASP A 880 48.52 -52.35 -13.24
CA ASP A 880 48.90 -53.68 -13.66
C ASP A 880 49.46 -54.52 -12.45
N ASP A 881 50.36 -53.92 -11.64
CA ASP A 881 50.92 -54.54 -10.42
C ASP A 881 49.87 -54.76 -9.31
N LEU A 882 48.91 -53.81 -9.17
CA LEU A 882 47.79 -53.94 -8.20
C LEU A 882 46.89 -55.13 -8.54
N VAL A 883 46.59 -55.31 -9.82
CA VAL A 883 45.78 -56.43 -10.32
C VAL A 883 46.56 -57.75 -10.17
N LEU A 884 47.83 -57.76 -10.55
CA LEU A 884 48.65 -58.95 -10.46
C LEU A 884 48.83 -59.48 -9.02
N LYS A 885 48.95 -58.59 -8.04
CA LYS A 885 49.01 -58.97 -6.60
C LYS A 885 47.71 -59.65 -6.11
N VAL A 886 46.63 -59.54 -6.77
CA VAL A 886 45.34 -60.12 -6.36
C VAL A 886 45.07 -61.44 -7.11
N VAL A 887 45.49 -61.54 -8.38
CA VAL A 887 45.11 -62.62 -9.27
C VAL A 887 46.33 -63.51 -9.64
N GLY A 888 47.62 -63.13 -9.25
CA GLY A 888 48.86 -63.79 -9.61
C GLY A 888 49.19 -64.98 -8.78
#